data_1f8d4a447783dcc9f8e43e40ee9ddfdf
#
_entry.id   1f8d4a447783dcc9f8e43e40ee9ddfdf
#
_cell.length_a   1.000
_cell.length_b   1.000
_cell.length_c   1.000
_cell.angle_alpha   90.00
_cell.angle_beta   90.00
_cell.angle_gamma   90.00
#
_symmetry.space_group_name_H-M   'P 1'
#
loop_
_entity.id
_entity.type
_entity.pdbx_description
1 polymer ?
#
loop_
_entity_poly.entity_id
_entity_poly.type
_entity_poly.pdbx_seq_one_letter_code
_entity_poly.pdbx_strand_id
1 'polypeptide(L)'
;MAKAPYTAQAQAQALPHRMSRLFVEIRWILQVAVFAFLLMALVSYSRRDPSWTHAAQVDHIANWAGRVGAWTADILLLLFGISAYWLVALLARRIAANYRRITHHEAAPDDEPARPVGWLAEGFAFVLVLLASDGIEALRMWSLKVPLPRAPGGVIGETVARGISHALGFTGGTLALLIALAIGLSLYFRFSWLSVCERVGDAIINAFTLAKLRREAERDRRLGEAAAVRREGKVEEERVRIEEHEPVTIVPPVVTPAKSERVERERQVPLFTDLPGDSTLPAVSLLDPAPQAQESISADTLEFTSRLIEKKLKDFGVEVGVVAAYPGPVVTRYEIEPATGVKGSQIVNLAKDLARSLSLVSIRVVETIPGKNYMALELPNQRRQTVRLSEILGSEVYGSASSALTMGLGKDIGGKPVCADLAKMPHLLVAGTTGSGKSVGINAMILSLLYKSTAEQVRMILIDPKMLEMSVYEGIPHLLCPVVTDMRQAGNALNWTVAEMERRYKLMSKLGVRNLSGYNNKIDEATRREEKLPNPFSLTPEDPEPLGRLPNIVVVIDELADLMMVVGKKVEELIARIAQKARAAGIHLILATQRPSVDVITGLIKANVPTRMAFQVSSKIDSRTILDQMGAESLLGMGDMLYLPPGSGLPVRVHGAFVSDEEVHRVVEKLKEHGEPNYIEGLLEGGTADGEEGAPGAGTGEAGGESDPLYDQAVEIVVKHRRASISLVQRHLRIGYNRAARLLEQMEQSGLVSAMSSSGNREILVPARDVE
;
A
#
# COMPACT_ATOMS: atom_id res chain seq x y z
N MET A 1 -40.43 -8.40 -50.97
CA MET A 1 -39.49 -8.74 -52.06
C MET A 1 -38.24 -7.90 -51.92
N ALA A 2 -37.10 -8.55 -52.11
CA ALA A 2 -35.72 -8.13 -52.24
C ALA A 2 -34.83 -8.27 -50.98
N LYS A 3 -34.18 -9.44 -50.87
CA LYS A 3 -33.06 -9.77 -50.03
C LYS A 3 -31.79 -9.17 -50.66
N ALA A 4 -30.99 -8.46 -49.89
CA ALA A 4 -29.61 -8.08 -50.26
C ALA A 4 -28.65 -9.25 -49.97
N PRO A 5 -27.55 -9.42 -50.73
CA PRO A 5 -26.73 -10.61 -50.64
C PRO A 5 -25.66 -10.53 -49.52
N TYR A 6 -25.56 -11.65 -48.83
CA TYR A 6 -24.48 -11.94 -47.87
C TYR A 6 -23.15 -12.07 -48.61
N THR A 7 -22.19 -11.21 -48.31
CA THR A 7 -20.80 -11.41 -48.66
C THR A 7 -20.16 -12.39 -47.69
N ALA A 8 -19.84 -13.58 -48.20
CA ALA A 8 -19.10 -14.61 -47.49
C ALA A 8 -17.65 -14.12 -47.29
N GLN A 9 -17.32 -13.68 -46.06
CA GLN A 9 -15.92 -13.61 -45.63
C GLN A 9 -15.43 -15.04 -45.38
N ALA A 10 -14.43 -15.45 -46.13
CA ALA A 10 -13.72 -16.70 -45.94
C ALA A 10 -13.10 -16.71 -44.53
N GLN A 11 -13.71 -17.46 -43.62
CA GLN A 11 -13.11 -17.83 -42.35
C GLN A 11 -11.92 -18.75 -42.64
N ALA A 12 -10.71 -18.24 -42.44
CA ALA A 12 -9.52 -19.07 -42.32
C ALA A 12 -9.76 -20.02 -41.14
N GLN A 13 -9.93 -21.32 -41.43
CA GLN A 13 -10.10 -22.36 -40.42
C GLN A 13 -8.87 -22.35 -39.49
N ALA A 14 -9.07 -21.97 -38.25
CA ALA A 14 -8.09 -22.10 -37.20
C ALA A 14 -7.74 -23.58 -37.00
N LEU A 15 -6.47 -23.92 -37.16
CA LEU A 15 -5.94 -25.28 -36.96
C LEU A 15 -6.34 -25.77 -35.54
N PRO A 16 -6.73 -27.05 -35.37
CA PRO A 16 -7.09 -27.60 -34.07
C PRO A 16 -5.95 -27.40 -33.07
N HIS A 17 -6.30 -27.01 -31.84
CA HIS A 17 -5.37 -26.66 -30.76
C HIS A 17 -4.24 -27.67 -30.49
N ARG A 18 -4.42 -28.94 -30.84
CA ARG A 18 -3.41 -29.99 -30.75
C ARG A 18 -2.32 -29.87 -31.83
N MET A 19 -2.70 -29.48 -33.06
CA MET A 19 -1.75 -29.34 -34.16
C MET A 19 -0.87 -28.10 -33.96
N SER A 20 -1.38 -27.02 -33.48
CA SER A 20 -0.58 -25.81 -33.17
C SER A 20 0.50 -26.04 -32.13
N ARG A 21 0.22 -26.86 -31.09
CA ARG A 21 1.21 -27.27 -30.08
C ARG A 21 2.34 -28.12 -30.69
N LEU A 22 2.01 -29.11 -31.50
CA LEU A 22 3.00 -29.94 -32.17
C LEU A 22 3.96 -29.10 -33.07
N PHE A 23 3.45 -28.10 -33.75
CA PHE A 23 4.29 -27.20 -34.53
C PHE A 23 5.26 -26.37 -33.69
N VAL A 24 4.83 -25.94 -32.49
CA VAL A 24 5.69 -25.22 -31.54
C VAL A 24 6.78 -26.12 -30.99
N GLU A 25 6.44 -27.36 -30.63
CA GLU A 25 7.39 -28.36 -30.14
C GLU A 25 8.41 -28.76 -31.21
N ILE A 26 7.96 -29.06 -32.43
CA ILE A 26 8.82 -29.38 -33.58
C ILE A 26 9.78 -28.22 -33.84
N ARG A 27 9.29 -26.99 -33.87
CA ARG A 27 10.13 -25.79 -34.08
C ARG A 27 11.15 -25.64 -32.95
N TRP A 28 10.77 -25.93 -31.69
CA TRP A 28 11.69 -25.88 -30.56
C TRP A 28 12.77 -26.94 -30.65
N ILE A 29 12.42 -28.19 -30.99
CA ILE A 29 13.38 -29.29 -31.22
C ILE A 29 14.37 -28.92 -32.35
N LEU A 30 13.87 -28.38 -33.48
CA LEU A 30 14.71 -27.94 -34.58
C LEU A 30 15.67 -26.84 -34.12
N GLN A 31 15.21 -25.85 -33.32
CA GLN A 31 16.08 -24.81 -32.80
C GLN A 31 17.17 -25.35 -31.87
N VAL A 32 16.84 -26.33 -31.01
CA VAL A 32 17.81 -27.02 -30.14
C VAL A 32 18.85 -27.78 -31.00
N ALA A 33 18.42 -28.48 -32.06
CA ALA A 33 19.31 -29.17 -32.93
C ALA A 33 20.27 -28.22 -33.68
N VAL A 34 19.76 -27.09 -34.20
CA VAL A 34 20.59 -26.05 -34.86
C VAL A 34 21.53 -25.39 -33.85
N PHE A 35 21.09 -25.14 -32.62
CA PHE A 35 21.94 -24.61 -31.55
C PHE A 35 23.10 -25.56 -31.24
N ALA A 36 22.80 -26.84 -31.01
CA ALA A 36 23.81 -27.85 -30.71
C ALA A 36 24.82 -27.99 -31.88
N PHE A 37 24.33 -27.99 -33.13
CA PHE A 37 25.17 -28.04 -34.32
C PHE A 37 26.10 -26.82 -34.39
N LEU A 38 25.57 -25.60 -34.27
CA LEU A 38 26.37 -24.37 -34.35
C LEU A 38 27.38 -24.29 -33.20
N LEU A 39 26.97 -24.67 -31.98
CA LEU A 39 27.87 -24.69 -30.81
C LEU A 39 29.01 -25.68 -31.02
N MET A 40 28.71 -26.92 -31.45
CA MET A 40 29.74 -27.92 -31.76
C MET A 40 30.66 -27.45 -32.87
N ALA A 41 30.11 -26.91 -33.98
CA ALA A 41 30.86 -26.41 -35.10
C ALA A 41 31.86 -25.31 -34.75
N LEU A 42 31.39 -24.29 -33.95
CA LEU A 42 32.22 -23.15 -33.57
C LEU A 42 33.25 -23.49 -32.49
N VAL A 43 32.88 -24.29 -31.45
CA VAL A 43 33.77 -24.65 -30.35
C VAL A 43 34.90 -25.57 -30.80
N SER A 44 34.64 -26.49 -31.76
CA SER A 44 35.62 -27.46 -32.25
C SER A 44 36.29 -26.99 -33.60
N TYR A 45 36.21 -25.68 -33.87
CA TYR A 45 36.87 -25.15 -35.08
C TYR A 45 38.39 -25.39 -35.07
N SER A 46 38.91 -25.91 -36.19
CA SER A 46 40.34 -26.14 -36.39
C SER A 46 40.76 -25.67 -37.78
N ARG A 47 41.87 -24.92 -37.87
CA ARG A 47 42.46 -24.48 -39.13
C ARG A 47 42.99 -25.63 -40.01
N ARG A 48 43.09 -26.84 -39.44
CA ARG A 48 43.59 -28.02 -40.13
C ARG A 48 42.50 -28.73 -40.98
N ASP A 49 41.23 -28.40 -40.69
CA ASP A 49 40.12 -29.04 -41.38
C ASP A 49 39.90 -28.41 -42.76
N PRO A 50 39.52 -29.23 -43.79
CA PRO A 50 39.15 -28.68 -45.08
C PRO A 50 37.91 -27.83 -44.98
N SER A 51 38.04 -26.56 -45.39
CA SER A 51 36.99 -25.56 -45.21
C SER A 51 36.97 -24.59 -46.43
N TRP A 52 36.16 -23.53 -46.35
CA TRP A 52 36.09 -22.51 -47.42
C TRP A 52 37.42 -21.79 -47.64
N THR A 53 38.15 -21.51 -46.57
CA THR A 53 39.41 -20.75 -46.65
C THR A 53 40.65 -21.64 -46.76
N HIS A 54 40.53 -22.96 -46.52
CA HIS A 54 41.65 -23.89 -46.49
C HIS A 54 41.34 -25.18 -47.27
N ALA A 55 42.13 -25.47 -48.27
CA ALA A 55 42.11 -26.72 -49.01
C ALA A 55 43.17 -27.66 -48.37
N ALA A 56 42.76 -28.50 -47.44
CA ALA A 56 43.62 -29.51 -46.79
C ALA A 56 43.08 -30.91 -47.08
N GLN A 57 44.01 -31.84 -47.45
CA GLN A 57 43.70 -33.28 -47.46
C GLN A 57 44.06 -33.84 -46.08
N VAL A 58 43.06 -34.13 -45.26
CA VAL A 58 43.24 -34.71 -43.93
C VAL A 58 42.43 -36.00 -43.85
N ASP A 59 43.02 -37.04 -43.24
CA ASP A 59 42.37 -38.33 -43.05
C ASP A 59 41.26 -38.27 -41.96
N HIS A 60 41.36 -37.36 -41.01
CA HIS A 60 40.37 -37.12 -39.97
C HIS A 60 40.03 -35.64 -39.79
N ILE A 61 38.72 -35.34 -39.71
CA ILE A 61 38.21 -34.02 -39.45
C ILE A 61 38.11 -33.81 -37.95
N ALA A 62 38.76 -32.76 -37.43
CA ALA A 62 38.76 -32.44 -36.00
C ALA A 62 37.44 -31.79 -35.54
N ASN A 63 36.69 -31.17 -36.48
CA ASN A 63 35.41 -30.56 -36.13
C ASN A 63 34.35 -31.59 -35.74
N TRP A 64 33.77 -31.47 -34.53
CA TRP A 64 32.76 -32.42 -34.02
C TRP A 64 31.49 -32.49 -34.87
N ALA A 65 31.15 -31.46 -35.64
CA ALA A 65 30.02 -31.45 -36.57
C ALA A 65 30.41 -31.89 -37.98
N GLY A 66 31.59 -32.51 -38.19
CA GLY A 66 32.09 -33.04 -39.43
C GLY A 66 32.42 -31.96 -40.46
N ARG A 67 32.46 -32.36 -41.78
CA ARG A 67 32.78 -31.46 -42.90
C ARG A 67 31.85 -30.23 -42.96
N VAL A 68 30.54 -30.44 -42.78
CA VAL A 68 29.55 -29.37 -42.84
C VAL A 68 29.78 -28.38 -41.68
N GLY A 69 30.13 -28.91 -40.47
CA GLY A 69 30.48 -28.08 -39.31
C GLY A 69 31.74 -27.24 -39.52
N ALA A 70 32.82 -27.86 -40.09
CA ALA A 70 34.05 -27.15 -40.40
C ALA A 70 33.82 -26.01 -41.42
N TRP A 71 33.06 -26.24 -42.45
CA TRP A 71 32.68 -25.21 -43.44
C TRP A 71 31.82 -24.11 -42.86
N THR A 72 30.81 -24.45 -42.07
CA THR A 72 29.90 -23.50 -41.42
C THR A 72 30.68 -22.62 -40.44
N ALA A 73 31.52 -23.21 -39.61
CA ALA A 73 32.33 -22.48 -38.64
C ALA A 73 33.34 -21.54 -39.32
N ASP A 74 34.00 -22.02 -40.39
CA ASP A 74 34.97 -21.24 -41.14
C ASP A 74 34.33 -19.99 -41.78
N ILE A 75 33.16 -20.15 -42.43
CA ILE A 75 32.42 -19.04 -43.02
C ILE A 75 31.99 -18.03 -41.95
N LEU A 76 31.41 -18.52 -40.84
CA LEU A 76 30.92 -17.63 -39.77
C LEU A 76 32.07 -16.87 -39.09
N LEU A 77 33.19 -17.57 -38.79
CA LEU A 77 34.37 -16.96 -38.21
C LEU A 77 35.11 -16.02 -39.19
N LEU A 78 35.08 -16.33 -40.49
CA LEU A 78 35.58 -15.46 -41.53
C LEU A 78 34.81 -14.14 -41.64
N LEU A 79 33.47 -14.21 -41.53
CA LEU A 79 32.59 -13.03 -41.63
C LEU A 79 32.55 -12.20 -40.35
N PHE A 80 32.36 -12.84 -39.20
CA PHE A 80 32.07 -12.19 -37.93
C PHE A 80 33.15 -12.36 -36.83
N GLY A 81 34.26 -13.05 -37.14
CA GLY A 81 35.27 -13.31 -36.13
C GLY A 81 34.69 -14.04 -34.89
N ILE A 82 35.16 -13.70 -33.69
CA ILE A 82 34.67 -14.28 -32.42
C ILE A 82 33.21 -13.89 -32.19
N SER A 83 32.76 -12.76 -32.69
CA SER A 83 31.38 -12.30 -32.56
C SER A 83 30.35 -13.23 -33.21
N ALA A 84 30.79 -14.21 -34.03
CA ALA A 84 29.94 -15.31 -34.52
C ALA A 84 29.22 -16.07 -33.38
N TYR A 85 29.79 -16.12 -32.15
CA TYR A 85 29.16 -16.73 -30.99
C TYR A 85 27.87 -16.02 -30.55
N TRP A 86 27.63 -14.77 -30.96
CA TRP A 86 26.33 -14.12 -30.72
C TRP A 86 25.17 -14.84 -31.39
N LEU A 87 25.40 -15.55 -32.49
CA LEU A 87 24.37 -16.38 -33.15
C LEU A 87 23.95 -17.54 -32.25
N VAL A 88 24.89 -18.13 -31.52
CA VAL A 88 24.63 -19.20 -30.54
C VAL A 88 23.85 -18.61 -29.34
N ALA A 89 24.26 -17.45 -28.85
CA ALA A 89 23.56 -16.74 -27.75
C ALA A 89 22.12 -16.36 -28.14
N LEU A 90 21.90 -15.92 -29.38
CA LEU A 90 20.56 -15.64 -29.92
C LEU A 90 19.67 -16.88 -29.89
N LEU A 91 20.17 -18.01 -30.39
CA LEU A 91 19.43 -19.26 -30.41
C LEU A 91 19.14 -19.75 -29.00
N ALA A 92 20.09 -19.68 -28.08
CA ALA A 92 19.92 -20.04 -26.68
C ALA A 92 18.77 -19.23 -26.04
N ARG A 93 18.75 -17.89 -26.24
CA ARG A 93 17.67 -17.03 -25.77
C ARG A 93 16.31 -17.42 -26.34
N ARG A 94 16.23 -17.67 -27.67
CA ARG A 94 14.98 -18.09 -28.33
C ARG A 94 14.49 -19.47 -27.82
N ILE A 95 15.40 -20.41 -27.60
CA ILE A 95 15.08 -21.72 -27.03
C ILE A 95 14.53 -21.55 -25.61
N ALA A 96 15.18 -20.75 -24.75
CA ALA A 96 14.74 -20.47 -23.40
C ALA A 96 13.37 -19.77 -23.36
N ALA A 97 13.15 -18.81 -24.25
CA ALA A 97 11.86 -18.10 -24.35
C ALA A 97 10.73 -19.02 -24.81
N ASN A 98 11.00 -19.89 -25.80
CA ASN A 98 10.02 -20.86 -26.29
C ASN A 98 9.76 -21.97 -25.24
N TYR A 99 10.78 -22.39 -24.49
CA TYR A 99 10.64 -23.36 -23.39
C TYR A 99 9.72 -22.81 -22.30
N ARG A 100 9.90 -21.57 -21.86
CA ARG A 100 9.01 -20.92 -20.88
C ARG A 100 7.56 -20.86 -21.35
N ARG A 101 7.32 -20.62 -22.66
CA ARG A 101 5.96 -20.63 -23.24
C ARG A 101 5.34 -22.05 -23.28
N ILE A 102 6.15 -23.09 -23.36
CA ILE A 102 5.68 -24.49 -23.35
C ILE A 102 5.38 -24.96 -21.93
N THR A 103 6.22 -24.59 -20.94
CA THR A 103 6.15 -25.10 -19.55
C THR A 103 5.23 -24.28 -18.64
N HIS A 104 5.14 -22.96 -18.82
CA HIS A 104 4.22 -22.14 -18.05
C HIS A 104 2.93 -21.98 -18.86
N HIS A 105 1.83 -22.46 -18.29
CA HIS A 105 0.46 -22.25 -18.75
C HIS A 105 0.06 -20.77 -18.51
N GLU A 106 0.79 -19.83 -19.11
CA GLU A 106 0.22 -18.50 -19.27
C GLU A 106 -0.79 -18.63 -20.41
N ALA A 107 -2.07 -18.64 -20.02
CA ALA A 107 -3.14 -18.29 -20.94
C ALA A 107 -2.71 -16.99 -21.62
N ALA A 108 -2.60 -17.04 -22.95
CA ALA A 108 -2.41 -15.82 -23.72
C ALA A 108 -3.53 -14.87 -23.29
N PRO A 109 -3.26 -13.62 -22.89
CA PRO A 109 -4.30 -12.62 -22.85
C PRO A 109 -4.79 -12.51 -24.31
N ASP A 110 -5.99 -13.02 -24.56
CA ASP A 110 -6.74 -12.71 -25.74
C ASP A 110 -6.84 -11.19 -25.78
N ASP A 111 -6.50 -10.58 -26.91
CA ASP A 111 -6.60 -9.15 -27.25
C ASP A 111 -5.34 -8.26 -27.16
N GLU A 112 -4.15 -8.72 -27.51
CA GLU A 112 -3.25 -7.81 -28.20
C GLU A 112 -2.84 -8.40 -29.57
N PRO A 113 -3.19 -7.74 -30.69
CA PRO A 113 -2.66 -8.12 -31.98
C PRO A 113 -1.15 -7.95 -31.92
N ALA A 114 -0.41 -9.02 -32.20
CA ALA A 114 1.04 -9.04 -32.26
C ALA A 114 1.49 -7.88 -33.18
N ARG A 115 1.93 -6.78 -32.56
CA ARG A 115 2.41 -5.61 -33.30
C ARG A 115 3.57 -6.06 -34.17
N PRO A 116 3.48 -5.94 -35.50
CA PRO A 116 4.53 -6.41 -36.43
C PRO A 116 5.87 -5.70 -36.22
N VAL A 117 5.89 -4.61 -35.48
CA VAL A 117 7.06 -3.81 -35.13
C VAL A 117 8.02 -4.52 -34.17
N GLY A 118 7.55 -5.49 -33.35
CA GLY A 118 8.38 -6.13 -32.33
C GLY A 118 9.53 -7.00 -32.86
N TRP A 119 9.29 -7.79 -33.89
CA TRP A 119 10.33 -8.70 -34.43
C TRP A 119 11.38 -7.95 -35.29
N LEU A 120 10.97 -6.87 -35.97
CA LEU A 120 11.89 -5.99 -36.69
C LEU A 120 12.83 -5.26 -35.73
N ALA A 121 12.30 -4.76 -34.59
CA ALA A 121 13.09 -4.10 -33.56
C ALA A 121 14.10 -5.07 -32.93
N GLU A 122 13.69 -6.30 -32.64
CA GLU A 122 14.61 -7.33 -32.11
C GLU A 122 15.68 -7.72 -33.13
N GLY A 123 15.31 -7.84 -34.41
CA GLY A 123 16.25 -8.08 -35.50
C GLY A 123 17.26 -6.95 -35.65
N PHE A 124 16.79 -5.71 -35.64
CA PHE A 124 17.66 -4.52 -35.71
C PHE A 124 18.62 -4.46 -34.49
N ALA A 125 18.10 -4.67 -33.27
CA ALA A 125 18.89 -4.69 -32.04
C ALA A 125 19.99 -5.77 -32.11
N PHE A 126 19.67 -6.96 -32.60
CA PHE A 126 20.65 -8.04 -32.77
C PHE A 126 21.73 -7.68 -33.80
N VAL A 127 21.34 -7.14 -34.95
CA VAL A 127 22.31 -6.69 -35.98
C VAL A 127 23.22 -5.61 -35.42
N LEU A 128 22.66 -4.68 -34.62
CA LEU A 128 23.45 -3.64 -33.98
C LEU A 128 24.48 -4.21 -33.01
N VAL A 129 24.08 -5.22 -32.19
CA VAL A 129 25.01 -5.94 -31.27
C VAL A 129 26.13 -6.59 -32.08
N LEU A 130 25.78 -7.29 -33.15
CA LEU A 130 26.73 -8.03 -33.97
C LEU A 130 27.76 -7.07 -34.61
N LEU A 131 27.27 -6.04 -35.31
CA LEU A 131 28.14 -5.07 -35.99
C LEU A 131 29.03 -4.27 -35.04
N ALA A 132 28.45 -3.88 -33.88
CA ALA A 132 29.21 -3.17 -32.82
C ALA A 132 30.28 -4.06 -32.21
N SER A 133 29.94 -5.32 -31.91
CA SER A 133 30.88 -6.33 -31.40
C SER A 133 32.01 -6.63 -32.38
N ASP A 134 31.66 -6.89 -33.67
CA ASP A 134 32.63 -7.12 -34.76
C ASP A 134 33.60 -5.94 -34.89
N GLY A 135 33.07 -4.71 -34.86
CA GLY A 135 33.87 -3.50 -34.95
C GLY A 135 34.81 -3.30 -33.78
N ILE A 136 34.36 -3.55 -32.54
CA ILE A 136 35.19 -3.49 -31.33
C ILE A 136 36.28 -4.56 -31.39
N GLU A 137 35.91 -5.77 -31.81
CA GLU A 137 36.86 -6.88 -31.98
C GLU A 137 37.97 -6.52 -32.93
N ALA A 138 37.63 -5.98 -34.11
CA ALA A 138 38.61 -5.55 -35.10
C ALA A 138 39.48 -4.38 -34.65
N LEU A 139 38.94 -3.41 -33.88
CA LEU A 139 39.69 -2.25 -33.42
C LEU A 139 40.58 -2.54 -32.19
N ARG A 140 40.15 -3.38 -31.26
CA ARG A 140 40.78 -3.53 -29.95
C ARG A 140 41.40 -4.90 -29.69
N MET A 141 40.90 -5.97 -30.33
CA MET A 141 41.30 -7.34 -30.01
C MET A 141 42.29 -7.95 -30.99
N TRP A 142 43.03 -7.10 -31.76
CA TRP A 142 44.01 -7.54 -32.74
C TRP A 142 45.16 -8.36 -32.14
N SER A 143 45.45 -8.26 -30.87
CA SER A 143 46.51 -9.01 -30.19
C SER A 143 46.09 -10.38 -29.65
N LEU A 144 44.79 -10.75 -29.75
CA LEU A 144 44.29 -12.05 -29.32
C LEU A 144 44.80 -13.17 -30.23
N LYS A 145 45.57 -14.12 -29.67
CA LYS A 145 46.08 -15.32 -30.36
C LYS A 145 45.01 -16.41 -30.45
N VAL A 146 43.86 -16.11 -31.07
CA VAL A 146 42.80 -17.09 -31.32
C VAL A 146 42.98 -17.63 -32.73
N PRO A 147 42.82 -18.96 -32.97
CA PRO A 147 42.91 -19.54 -34.31
C PRO A 147 41.69 -19.17 -35.18
N LEU A 148 41.69 -17.96 -35.75
CA LEU A 148 40.62 -17.47 -36.64
C LEU A 148 41.05 -17.60 -38.07
N PRO A 149 40.14 -17.77 -39.08
CA PRO A 149 40.47 -17.82 -40.51
C PRO A 149 41.14 -16.53 -40.98
N ARG A 150 40.75 -15.37 -40.43
CA ARG A 150 41.26 -14.04 -40.70
C ARG A 150 41.51 -13.28 -39.41
N ALA A 151 41.61 -11.98 -39.46
CA ALA A 151 41.76 -11.10 -38.29
C ALA A 151 40.54 -11.13 -37.37
N PRO A 152 40.68 -10.80 -36.07
CA PRO A 152 39.56 -10.61 -35.16
C PRO A 152 38.50 -9.67 -35.76
N GLY A 153 37.21 -9.97 -35.54
CA GLY A 153 36.08 -9.23 -36.09
C GLY A 153 35.72 -9.60 -37.55
N GLY A 154 36.51 -10.51 -38.19
CA GLY A 154 36.24 -10.97 -39.53
C GLY A 154 36.21 -9.87 -40.59
N VAL A 155 35.63 -10.17 -41.76
CA VAL A 155 35.54 -9.21 -42.90
C VAL A 155 34.62 -8.06 -42.56
N ILE A 156 33.51 -8.34 -41.83
CA ILE A 156 32.50 -7.32 -41.48
C ILE A 156 33.06 -6.36 -40.43
N GLY A 157 33.72 -6.88 -39.39
CA GLY A 157 34.33 -6.03 -38.38
C GLY A 157 35.44 -5.15 -38.93
N GLU A 158 36.25 -5.66 -39.86
CA GLU A 158 37.32 -4.87 -40.52
C GLU A 158 36.72 -3.70 -41.32
N THR A 159 35.62 -3.92 -42.05
CA THR A 159 34.95 -2.86 -42.84
C THR A 159 34.30 -1.82 -41.93
N VAL A 160 33.59 -2.25 -40.86
CA VAL A 160 32.98 -1.37 -39.84
C VAL A 160 34.07 -0.57 -39.13
N ALA A 161 35.14 -1.22 -38.68
CA ALA A 161 36.26 -0.59 -37.99
C ALA A 161 36.94 0.49 -38.82
N ARG A 162 37.23 0.21 -40.13
CA ARG A 162 37.80 1.19 -41.05
C ARG A 162 36.88 2.39 -41.27
N GLY A 163 35.57 2.15 -41.50
CA GLY A 163 34.59 3.22 -41.69
C GLY A 163 34.49 4.14 -40.50
N ILE A 164 34.36 3.58 -39.32
CA ILE A 164 34.19 4.33 -38.05
C ILE A 164 35.51 5.02 -37.66
N SER A 165 36.65 4.35 -37.79
CA SER A 165 37.95 4.94 -37.46
C SER A 165 38.31 6.09 -38.41
N HIS A 166 37.89 6.03 -39.67
CA HIS A 166 38.08 7.14 -40.63
C HIS A 166 37.23 8.36 -40.21
N ALA A 167 36.00 8.15 -39.75
CA ALA A 167 35.08 9.23 -39.37
C ALA A 167 35.36 9.83 -38.00
N LEU A 168 35.63 8.99 -36.96
CA LEU A 168 35.70 9.39 -35.56
C LEU A 168 37.08 9.14 -34.91
N GLY A 169 38.03 8.67 -35.67
CA GLY A 169 39.34 8.25 -35.14
C GLY A 169 39.25 6.97 -34.29
N PHE A 170 40.40 6.50 -33.84
CA PHE A 170 40.49 5.23 -33.11
C PHE A 170 39.75 5.24 -31.73
N THR A 171 39.92 6.31 -30.95
CA THR A 171 39.30 6.42 -29.63
C THR A 171 37.82 6.75 -29.73
N GLY A 172 37.45 7.71 -30.59
CA GLY A 172 36.05 8.08 -30.83
C GLY A 172 35.23 6.93 -31.41
N GLY A 173 35.84 6.19 -32.36
CA GLY A 173 35.23 5.00 -32.97
C GLY A 173 34.97 3.90 -31.95
N THR A 174 35.92 3.66 -31.03
CA THR A 174 35.74 2.69 -29.93
C THR A 174 34.59 3.08 -29.03
N LEU A 175 34.50 4.37 -28.61
CA LEU A 175 33.42 4.86 -27.76
C LEU A 175 32.06 4.74 -28.43
N ALA A 176 31.96 5.10 -29.70
CA ALA A 176 30.75 4.99 -30.49
C ALA A 176 30.27 3.53 -30.60
N LEU A 177 31.17 2.59 -30.86
CA LEU A 177 30.86 1.16 -30.89
C LEU A 177 30.45 0.61 -29.54
N LEU A 178 31.08 1.03 -28.43
CA LEU A 178 30.67 0.65 -27.08
C LEU A 178 29.28 1.14 -26.77
N ILE A 179 28.95 2.38 -27.14
CA ILE A 179 27.59 2.93 -26.95
C ILE A 179 26.60 2.15 -27.83
N ALA A 180 26.90 1.87 -29.07
CA ALA A 180 26.06 1.09 -29.95
C ALA A 180 25.83 -0.34 -29.43
N LEU A 181 26.89 -0.98 -28.86
CA LEU A 181 26.81 -2.28 -28.25
C LEU A 181 25.91 -2.22 -26.98
N ALA A 182 26.09 -1.20 -26.14
CA ALA A 182 25.29 -1.03 -24.94
C ALA A 182 23.79 -0.81 -25.25
N ILE A 183 23.49 0.01 -26.25
CA ILE A 183 22.13 0.24 -26.75
C ILE A 183 21.56 -1.06 -27.35
N GLY A 184 22.33 -1.74 -28.20
CA GLY A 184 21.92 -2.99 -28.81
C GLY A 184 21.61 -4.08 -27.78
N LEU A 185 22.46 -4.24 -26.77
CA LEU A 185 22.23 -5.19 -25.67
C LEU A 185 20.98 -4.83 -24.84
N SER A 186 20.82 -3.55 -24.52
CA SER A 186 19.64 -3.07 -23.79
C SER A 186 18.33 -3.34 -24.54
N LEU A 187 18.29 -3.02 -25.83
CA LEU A 187 17.13 -3.27 -26.70
C LEU A 187 16.88 -4.77 -26.92
N TYR A 188 17.95 -5.54 -27.15
CA TYR A 188 17.85 -6.97 -27.45
C TYR A 188 17.43 -7.80 -26.24
N PHE A 189 18.06 -7.57 -25.06
CA PHE A 189 17.76 -8.29 -23.82
C PHE A 189 16.63 -7.64 -23.01
N ARG A 190 16.16 -6.46 -23.40
CA ARG A 190 15.08 -5.69 -22.71
C ARG A 190 15.41 -5.42 -21.24
N PHE A 191 16.64 -5.02 -20.93
CA PHE A 191 17.05 -4.62 -19.59
C PHE A 191 17.51 -3.16 -19.55
N SER A 192 17.38 -2.54 -18.38
CA SER A 192 17.90 -1.20 -18.12
C SER A 192 19.29 -1.29 -17.48
N TRP A 193 20.25 -0.53 -18.01
CA TRP A 193 21.59 -0.41 -17.43
C TRP A 193 21.53 0.16 -16.01
N LEU A 194 20.58 1.06 -15.71
CA LEU A 194 20.36 1.60 -14.38
C LEU A 194 20.00 0.50 -13.38
N SER A 195 19.10 -0.39 -13.74
CA SER A 195 18.73 -1.52 -12.85
C SER A 195 19.86 -2.53 -12.66
N VAL A 196 20.75 -2.67 -13.62
CA VAL A 196 21.97 -3.48 -13.47
C VAL A 196 22.93 -2.79 -12.51
N CYS A 197 23.16 -1.48 -12.65
CA CYS A 197 24.00 -0.71 -11.73
C CYS A 197 23.45 -0.73 -10.29
N GLU A 198 22.13 -0.61 -10.09
CA GLU A 198 21.48 -0.74 -8.79
C GLU A 198 21.74 -2.13 -8.18
N ARG A 199 21.52 -3.21 -8.93
CA ARG A 199 21.78 -4.58 -8.43
C ARG A 199 23.24 -4.82 -8.09
N VAL A 200 24.15 -4.28 -8.89
CA VAL A 200 25.60 -4.38 -8.61
C VAL A 200 25.95 -3.53 -7.38
N GLY A 201 25.40 -2.33 -7.27
CA GLY A 201 25.53 -1.48 -6.09
C GLY A 201 25.05 -2.17 -4.82
N ASP A 202 23.85 -2.74 -4.86
CA ASP A 202 23.28 -3.51 -3.74
C ASP A 202 24.13 -4.74 -3.39
N ALA A 203 24.64 -5.45 -4.38
CA ALA A 203 25.51 -6.60 -4.16
C ALA A 203 26.83 -6.20 -3.49
N ILE A 204 27.41 -5.07 -3.88
CA ILE A 204 28.64 -4.53 -3.28
C ILE A 204 28.36 -4.07 -1.84
N ILE A 205 27.27 -3.32 -1.61
CA ILE A 205 26.86 -2.88 -0.28
C ILE A 205 26.59 -4.07 0.63
N ASN A 206 25.88 -5.09 0.13
CA ASN A 206 25.60 -6.32 0.87
C ASN A 206 26.88 -7.13 1.17
N ALA A 207 27.82 -7.19 0.24
CA ALA A 207 29.10 -7.85 0.46
C ALA A 207 29.94 -7.10 1.51
N PHE A 208 29.91 -5.76 1.50
CA PHE A 208 30.61 -4.94 2.47
C PHE A 208 29.98 -5.03 3.88
N THR A 209 28.66 -5.04 3.96
CA THR A 209 27.92 -5.26 5.22
C THR A 209 28.14 -6.67 5.77
N LEU A 210 28.16 -7.69 4.94
CA LEU A 210 28.49 -9.06 5.34
C LEU A 210 29.94 -9.19 5.83
N ALA A 211 30.89 -8.53 5.14
CA ALA A 211 32.29 -8.52 5.57
C ALA A 211 32.48 -7.76 6.88
N LYS A 212 31.74 -6.65 7.09
CA LYS A 212 31.74 -5.91 8.34
C LYS A 212 31.16 -6.73 9.49
N LEU A 213 30.00 -7.39 9.26
CA LEU A 213 29.37 -8.27 10.23
C LEU A 213 30.26 -9.48 10.61
N ARG A 214 30.98 -10.06 9.63
CA ARG A 214 31.94 -11.14 9.91
C ARG A 214 33.11 -10.67 10.76
N ARG A 215 33.67 -9.48 10.49
CA ARG A 215 34.74 -8.89 11.30
C ARG A 215 34.27 -8.52 12.71
N GLU A 216 33.04 -8.04 12.85
CA GLU A 216 32.42 -7.77 14.15
C GLU A 216 32.18 -9.08 14.91
N ALA A 217 31.66 -10.12 14.24
CA ALA A 217 31.47 -11.44 14.84
C ALA A 217 32.81 -12.10 15.28
N GLU A 218 33.89 -11.96 14.50
CA GLU A 218 35.21 -12.45 14.89
C GLU A 218 35.81 -11.65 16.06
N ARG A 219 35.62 -10.33 16.09
CA ARG A 219 35.99 -9.50 17.25
C ARG A 219 35.19 -9.88 18.50
N ASP A 220 33.87 -10.06 18.36
CA ASP A 220 32.99 -10.45 19.44
C ASP A 220 33.35 -11.86 19.94
N ARG A 221 33.72 -12.78 19.03
CA ARG A 221 34.22 -14.11 19.42
C ARG A 221 35.52 -14.07 20.20
N ARG A 222 36.49 -13.28 19.79
CA ARG A 222 37.78 -13.10 20.51
C ARG A 222 37.55 -12.41 21.86
N LEU A 223 36.64 -11.43 21.93
CA LEU A 223 36.25 -10.80 23.20
C LEU A 223 35.45 -11.77 24.07
N GLY A 224 34.64 -12.65 23.49
CA GLY A 224 33.91 -13.70 24.17
C GLY A 224 34.83 -14.79 24.74
N GLU A 225 35.85 -15.19 23.99
CA GLU A 225 36.85 -16.19 24.45
C GLU A 225 37.74 -15.61 25.59
N ALA A 226 38.14 -14.34 25.48
CA ALA A 226 38.85 -13.65 26.56
C ALA A 226 37.98 -13.39 27.82
N ALA A 227 36.67 -13.19 27.60
CA ALA A 227 35.69 -13.08 28.68
C ALA A 227 35.36 -14.44 29.33
N ALA A 228 35.38 -15.53 28.54
CA ALA A 228 35.16 -16.88 29.03
C ALA A 228 36.24 -17.34 29.99
N VAL A 229 37.54 -17.06 29.64
CA VAL A 229 38.68 -17.33 30.51
C VAL A 229 38.63 -16.48 31.83
N ARG A 230 38.09 -15.26 31.75
CA ARG A 230 37.87 -14.45 32.95
C ARG A 230 36.61 -14.92 33.75
N ARG A 231 35.64 -15.57 33.08
CA ARG A 231 34.45 -16.14 33.74
C ARG A 231 34.74 -17.41 34.49
N GLU A 232 35.62 -18.29 33.99
CA GLU A 232 36.00 -19.51 34.71
C GLU A 232 36.61 -19.19 36.09
N GLY A 233 37.38 -18.09 36.18
CA GLY A 233 37.88 -17.63 37.49
C GLY A 233 36.80 -17.00 38.39
N LYS A 234 35.69 -16.46 37.83
CA LYS A 234 34.61 -15.86 38.63
C LYS A 234 33.47 -16.83 38.93
N VAL A 235 33.29 -17.88 38.11
CA VAL A 235 32.26 -18.91 38.30
C VAL A 235 32.52 -19.75 39.56
N GLU A 236 33.77 -19.91 39.95
CA GLU A 236 34.12 -20.61 41.19
C GLU A 236 33.80 -19.77 42.44
N GLU A 237 33.91 -18.44 42.37
CA GLU A 237 33.49 -17.51 43.44
C GLU A 237 31.95 -17.32 43.46
N GLU A 238 31.29 -17.40 42.31
CA GLU A 238 29.84 -17.21 42.18
C GLU A 238 29.02 -18.47 42.49
N ARG A 239 29.63 -19.68 42.39
CA ARG A 239 28.98 -20.96 42.80
C ARG A 239 28.61 -20.98 44.26
N VAL A 240 29.36 -20.28 45.11
CA VAL A 240 29.07 -20.13 46.51
C VAL A 240 27.96 -19.12 46.78
N ARG A 241 27.65 -18.23 45.80
CA ARG A 241 26.60 -17.18 45.91
C ARG A 241 25.25 -17.57 45.34
N ILE A 242 25.16 -18.70 44.61
CA ILE A 242 23.94 -19.15 43.89
C ILE A 242 23.00 -19.96 44.80
N GLU A 243 23.32 -20.21 46.07
CA GLU A 243 22.39 -20.84 47.02
C GLU A 243 21.35 -19.86 47.62
N GLU A 244 21.47 -18.55 47.37
CA GLU A 244 20.44 -17.56 47.71
C GLU A 244 19.80 -16.96 46.45
N HIS A 245 18.97 -17.77 45.74
CA HIS A 245 18.09 -17.26 44.72
C HIS A 245 16.91 -16.52 45.34
N GLU A 246 16.84 -15.19 45.04
CA GLU A 246 15.63 -14.46 45.34
C GLU A 246 14.46 -15.06 44.50
N PRO A 247 13.32 -15.36 45.12
CA PRO A 247 12.16 -15.88 44.39
C PRO A 247 11.71 -14.87 43.33
N VAL A 248 11.37 -15.36 42.11
CA VAL A 248 10.85 -14.53 41.00
C VAL A 248 9.63 -13.73 41.53
N THR A 249 9.63 -12.42 41.41
CA THR A 249 8.53 -11.57 41.83
C THR A 249 7.33 -11.81 40.95
N ILE A 250 6.31 -12.52 41.42
CA ILE A 250 5.05 -12.73 40.70
C ILE A 250 4.12 -11.57 41.08
N VAL A 251 3.82 -10.71 40.08
CA VAL A 251 2.86 -9.61 40.27
C VAL A 251 1.48 -10.14 39.89
N PRO A 252 0.53 -10.20 40.85
CA PRO A 252 -0.80 -10.73 40.55
C PRO A 252 -1.51 -9.91 39.50
N PRO A 253 -2.32 -10.53 38.63
CA PRO A 253 -3.09 -9.80 37.62
C PRO A 253 -4.04 -8.82 38.28
N VAL A 254 -4.31 -7.68 37.64
CA VAL A 254 -5.25 -6.69 38.10
C VAL A 254 -6.64 -7.32 38.18
N VAL A 255 -7.14 -7.54 39.40
CA VAL A 255 -8.48 -8.05 39.64
C VAL A 255 -9.49 -7.06 39.08
N THR A 256 -10.42 -7.57 38.28
CA THR A 256 -11.58 -6.90 37.65
C THR A 256 -11.61 -5.37 37.72
N PRO A 257 -11.52 -4.67 36.60
CA PRO A 257 -11.60 -3.21 36.55
C PRO A 257 -12.95 -2.75 37.14
N ALA A 258 -12.93 -1.64 37.88
CA ALA A 258 -14.13 -1.02 38.40
C ALA A 258 -15.14 -0.75 37.27
N LYS A 259 -16.43 -1.08 37.53
CA LYS A 259 -17.52 -0.88 36.57
C LYS A 259 -17.94 0.58 36.56
N SER A 260 -18.36 1.09 35.39
CA SER A 260 -18.88 2.45 35.29
C SER A 260 -20.25 2.58 35.98
N GLU A 261 -20.54 3.75 36.53
CA GLU A 261 -21.85 4.07 37.10
C GLU A 261 -23.02 3.85 36.12
N ARG A 262 -22.77 4.01 34.82
CA ARG A 262 -23.75 3.76 33.77
C ARG A 262 -24.19 2.31 33.73
N VAL A 263 -23.27 1.36 33.82
CA VAL A 263 -23.57 -0.09 33.82
C VAL A 263 -24.30 -0.48 35.11
N GLU A 264 -23.98 0.16 36.23
CA GLU A 264 -24.68 -0.09 37.49
C GLU A 264 -26.13 0.42 37.43
N ARG A 265 -26.37 1.59 36.83
CA ARG A 265 -27.73 2.12 36.60
C ARG A 265 -28.51 1.27 35.61
N GLU A 266 -27.91 0.81 34.49
CA GLU A 266 -28.56 -0.06 33.51
C GLU A 266 -28.89 -1.45 34.05
N ARG A 267 -28.22 -1.91 35.13
CA ARG A 267 -28.53 -3.18 35.84
C ARG A 267 -29.66 -3.06 36.85
N GLN A 268 -29.95 -1.86 37.33
CA GLN A 268 -31.12 -1.61 38.13
C GLN A 268 -32.36 -1.66 37.26
N VAL A 269 -33.04 -2.80 37.25
CA VAL A 269 -34.31 -2.98 36.54
C VAL A 269 -35.29 -1.89 37.03
N PRO A 270 -35.77 -0.99 36.13
CA PRO A 270 -36.77 -0.01 36.55
C PRO A 270 -38.02 -0.75 36.96
N LEU A 271 -38.52 -0.42 38.15
CA LEU A 271 -39.75 -0.99 38.71
C LEU A 271 -40.99 -0.74 37.84
N PHE A 272 -40.90 0.18 36.87
CA PHE A 272 -41.96 0.56 35.92
C PHE A 272 -41.40 0.47 34.52
N THR A 273 -41.87 -0.49 33.75
CA THR A 273 -41.46 -0.81 32.35
C THR A 273 -42.06 0.11 31.29
N ASP A 274 -42.90 1.08 31.65
CA ASP A 274 -43.71 1.86 30.70
C ASP A 274 -43.26 3.34 30.52
N LEU A 275 -42.15 3.75 31.08
CA LEU A 275 -41.56 5.03 30.68
C LEU A 275 -40.57 4.76 29.53
N PRO A 276 -40.77 5.36 28.33
CA PRO A 276 -39.74 5.31 27.29
C PRO A 276 -38.47 5.86 27.91
N GLY A 277 -37.47 4.98 28.06
CA GLY A 277 -36.19 5.36 28.65
C GLY A 277 -35.59 6.47 27.79
N ASP A 278 -35.38 7.61 28.42
CA ASP A 278 -34.89 8.88 27.83
C ASP A 278 -33.41 8.77 27.37
N SER A 279 -32.86 7.56 27.22
CA SER A 279 -31.48 7.38 26.80
C SER A 279 -31.40 7.24 25.27
N THR A 280 -31.03 8.32 24.61
CA THR A 280 -30.71 8.38 23.19
C THR A 280 -29.49 7.53 22.77
N LEU A 281 -28.81 6.89 23.71
CA LEU A 281 -27.63 6.07 23.50
C LEU A 281 -27.98 4.57 23.70
N PRO A 282 -27.38 3.66 22.90
CA PRO A 282 -27.63 2.22 23.00
C PRO A 282 -27.16 1.66 24.35
N ALA A 283 -27.93 0.76 24.96
CA ALA A 283 -27.57 0.12 26.22
C ALA A 283 -26.41 -0.87 26.04
N VAL A 284 -25.52 -0.94 27.04
CA VAL A 284 -24.39 -1.89 27.04
C VAL A 284 -24.87 -3.35 27.06
N SER A 285 -26.07 -3.61 27.54
CA SER A 285 -26.71 -4.93 27.54
C SER A 285 -27.00 -5.51 26.17
N LEU A 286 -26.93 -4.72 25.09
CA LEU A 286 -27.02 -5.20 23.69
C LEU A 286 -25.79 -5.99 23.27
N LEU A 287 -24.69 -5.82 23.97
CA LEU A 287 -23.45 -6.56 23.73
C LEU A 287 -23.40 -7.82 24.60
N ASP A 288 -22.73 -8.83 24.09
CA ASP A 288 -22.54 -10.08 24.84
C ASP A 288 -21.75 -9.84 26.13
N PRO A 289 -22.15 -10.47 27.22
CA PRO A 289 -21.47 -10.31 28.51
C PRO A 289 -20.05 -10.86 28.47
N ALA A 290 -19.20 -10.29 29.32
CA ALA A 290 -17.85 -10.81 29.51
C ALA A 290 -17.91 -12.27 29.97
N PRO A 291 -17.04 -13.15 29.45
CA PRO A 291 -16.90 -14.51 29.96
C PRO A 291 -16.47 -14.44 31.41
N GLN A 292 -16.94 -15.40 32.24
CA GLN A 292 -16.48 -15.50 33.63
C GLN A 292 -14.96 -15.58 33.64
N ALA A 293 -14.35 -14.85 34.61
CA ALA A 293 -12.90 -14.80 34.76
C ALA A 293 -12.32 -16.23 34.81
N GLN A 294 -11.50 -16.57 33.82
CA GLN A 294 -10.78 -17.83 33.85
C GLN A 294 -9.72 -17.78 34.96
N GLU A 295 -9.44 -18.93 35.54
CA GLU A 295 -8.39 -19.09 36.56
C GLU A 295 -7.08 -18.48 36.07
N SER A 296 -6.46 -17.66 36.88
CA SER A 296 -5.13 -17.11 36.64
C SER A 296 -4.11 -18.25 36.51
N ILE A 297 -3.10 -18.08 35.70
CA ILE A 297 -1.99 -19.04 35.60
C ILE A 297 -1.39 -19.23 36.98
N SER A 298 -1.23 -20.49 37.42
CA SER A 298 -0.69 -20.78 38.75
C SER A 298 0.74 -20.24 38.92
N ALA A 299 1.09 -19.83 40.11
CA ALA A 299 2.42 -19.34 40.45
C ALA A 299 3.52 -20.37 40.09
N ASP A 300 3.26 -21.65 40.33
CA ASP A 300 4.19 -22.74 39.99
C ASP A 300 4.46 -22.83 38.51
N THR A 301 3.42 -22.62 37.66
CA THR A 301 3.58 -22.63 36.21
C THR A 301 4.41 -21.44 35.72
N LEU A 302 4.21 -20.26 36.32
CA LEU A 302 4.98 -19.06 36.04
C LEU A 302 6.46 -19.24 36.39
N GLU A 303 6.74 -19.79 37.58
CA GLU A 303 8.11 -20.07 38.03
C GLU A 303 8.77 -21.14 37.17
N PHE A 304 8.08 -22.23 36.86
CA PHE A 304 8.58 -23.27 35.95
C PHE A 304 8.95 -22.67 34.57
N THR A 305 8.06 -21.84 34.01
CA THR A 305 8.30 -21.21 32.72
C THR A 305 9.48 -20.23 32.78
N SER A 306 9.65 -19.49 33.87
CA SER A 306 10.77 -18.59 34.11
C SER A 306 12.10 -19.33 34.06
N ARG A 307 12.20 -20.45 34.80
CA ARG A 307 13.40 -21.30 34.80
C ARG A 307 13.65 -21.97 33.43
N LEU A 308 12.58 -22.33 32.73
CA LEU A 308 12.68 -22.88 31.39
C LEU A 308 13.23 -21.86 30.38
N ILE A 309 12.81 -20.59 30.47
CA ILE A 309 13.35 -19.47 29.68
C ILE A 309 14.85 -19.31 29.91
N GLU A 310 15.25 -19.22 31.17
CA GLU A 310 16.68 -19.11 31.56
C GLU A 310 17.51 -20.24 31.00
N LYS A 311 17.05 -21.48 31.19
CA LYS A 311 17.71 -22.68 30.70
C LYS A 311 17.86 -22.68 29.20
N LYS A 312 16.78 -22.36 28.47
CA LYS A 312 16.78 -22.36 26.99
C LYS A 312 17.65 -21.26 26.41
N LEU A 313 17.67 -20.06 27.01
CA LEU A 313 18.60 -19.01 26.59
C LEU A 313 20.06 -19.37 26.90
N LYS A 314 20.30 -20.03 28.02
CA LYS A 314 21.62 -20.57 28.34
C LYS A 314 22.07 -21.67 27.38
N ASP A 315 21.17 -22.54 26.94
CA ASP A 315 21.44 -23.54 25.89
C ASP A 315 21.88 -22.88 24.57
N PHE A 316 21.40 -21.67 24.26
CA PHE A 316 21.83 -20.84 23.12
C PHE A 316 23.05 -19.93 23.41
N GLY A 317 23.69 -20.10 24.55
CA GLY A 317 24.88 -19.32 24.94
C GLY A 317 24.58 -17.90 25.43
N VAL A 318 23.35 -17.62 25.79
CA VAL A 318 22.89 -16.32 26.32
C VAL A 318 22.42 -16.49 27.77
N GLU A 319 23.14 -15.89 28.73
CA GLU A 319 22.81 -15.97 30.13
C GLU A 319 21.93 -14.80 30.54
N VAL A 320 20.76 -15.09 31.11
CA VAL A 320 19.77 -14.11 31.60
C VAL A 320 19.18 -14.61 32.92
N GLY A 321 18.75 -13.67 33.77
CA GLY A 321 17.94 -13.95 34.96
C GLY A 321 16.52 -13.43 34.73
N VAL A 322 15.49 -14.21 35.09
CA VAL A 322 14.08 -13.75 35.09
C VAL A 322 13.81 -13.07 36.41
N VAL A 323 13.55 -11.75 36.35
CA VAL A 323 13.33 -10.92 37.57
C VAL A 323 11.88 -10.94 38.00
N ALA A 324 10.96 -10.82 37.02
CA ALA A 324 9.53 -10.76 37.33
C ALA A 324 8.68 -11.38 36.22
N ALA A 325 7.52 -11.93 36.59
CA ALA A 325 6.51 -12.43 35.69
C ALA A 325 5.17 -11.69 35.92
N TYR A 326 4.60 -11.21 34.80
CA TYR A 326 3.31 -10.49 34.80
C TYR A 326 2.32 -11.29 33.96
N PRO A 327 1.47 -12.12 34.56
CA PRO A 327 0.44 -12.84 33.85
C PRO A 327 -0.67 -11.88 33.40
N GLY A 328 -1.04 -11.98 32.12
CA GLY A 328 -2.12 -11.22 31.50
C GLY A 328 -3.18 -12.12 30.88
N PRO A 329 -4.24 -11.55 30.29
CA PRO A 329 -5.35 -12.31 29.72
C PRO A 329 -4.97 -13.10 28.46
N VAL A 330 -4.02 -12.63 27.68
CA VAL A 330 -3.63 -13.21 26.38
C VAL A 330 -2.18 -13.62 26.37
N VAL A 331 -1.30 -12.82 26.95
CA VAL A 331 0.15 -13.05 27.04
C VAL A 331 0.64 -12.91 28.48
N THR A 332 1.71 -13.61 28.80
CA THR A 332 2.46 -13.41 30.04
C THR A 332 3.78 -12.72 29.68
N ARG A 333 4.09 -11.64 30.39
CA ARG A 333 5.32 -10.89 30.23
C ARG A 333 6.32 -11.32 31.30
N TYR A 334 7.49 -11.76 30.84
CA TYR A 334 8.64 -12.07 31.69
C TYR A 334 9.67 -10.98 31.53
N GLU A 335 10.01 -10.28 32.61
CA GLU A 335 11.09 -9.31 32.64
C GLU A 335 12.40 -10.05 32.88
N ILE A 336 13.36 -9.85 32.00
CA ILE A 336 14.65 -10.53 32.05
C ILE A 336 15.78 -9.52 32.18
N GLU A 337 16.76 -9.85 32.99
CA GLU A 337 18.01 -9.13 33.13
C GLU A 337 19.12 -9.88 32.39
N PRO A 338 19.63 -9.34 31.28
CA PRO A 338 20.75 -9.94 30.56
C PRO A 338 22.04 -9.88 31.39
N ALA A 339 22.80 -10.96 31.45
CA ALA A 339 24.10 -10.97 32.12
C ALA A 339 25.06 -9.97 31.49
N THR A 340 26.08 -9.53 32.27
CA THR A 340 27.06 -8.57 31.82
C THR A 340 27.75 -9.04 30.53
N GLY A 341 27.68 -8.24 29.46
CA GLY A 341 28.26 -8.55 28.13
C GLY A 341 27.29 -9.19 27.15
N VAL A 342 26.05 -9.48 27.54
CA VAL A 342 24.97 -9.93 26.62
C VAL A 342 24.33 -8.70 25.98
N LYS A 343 24.31 -8.67 24.63
CA LYS A 343 23.64 -7.61 23.86
C LYS A 343 22.16 -7.94 23.68
N GLY A 344 21.27 -6.95 23.83
CA GLY A 344 19.82 -7.13 23.60
C GLY A 344 19.50 -7.68 22.21
N SER A 345 20.25 -7.25 21.18
CA SER A 345 20.10 -7.76 19.81
C SER A 345 20.33 -9.28 19.67
N GLN A 346 21.13 -9.91 20.54
CA GLN A 346 21.31 -11.37 20.55
C GLN A 346 20.00 -12.06 20.95
N ILE A 347 19.33 -11.56 21.98
CA ILE A 347 18.05 -12.08 22.46
C ILE A 347 16.94 -11.88 21.40
N VAL A 348 16.92 -10.73 20.75
CA VAL A 348 15.95 -10.43 19.67
C VAL A 348 16.13 -11.40 18.49
N ASN A 349 17.36 -11.72 18.11
CA ASN A 349 17.65 -12.64 17.02
C ASN A 349 17.29 -14.09 17.37
N LEU A 350 17.35 -14.46 18.63
CA LEU A 350 17.00 -15.79 19.13
C LEU A 350 15.49 -15.98 19.36
N ALA A 351 14.66 -14.93 19.21
CA ALA A 351 13.23 -15.00 19.52
C ALA A 351 12.50 -16.15 18.80
N LYS A 352 12.82 -16.43 17.52
CA LYS A 352 12.23 -17.53 16.76
C LYS A 352 12.70 -18.91 17.24
N ASP A 353 13.97 -19.05 17.57
CA ASP A 353 14.54 -20.29 18.07
C ASP A 353 14.05 -20.60 19.50
N LEU A 354 13.92 -19.55 20.32
CA LEU A 354 13.32 -19.65 21.65
C LEU A 354 11.83 -20.04 21.55
N ALA A 355 11.06 -19.44 20.66
CA ALA A 355 9.65 -19.81 20.44
C ALA A 355 9.53 -21.30 20.05
N ARG A 356 10.34 -21.77 19.11
CA ARG A 356 10.39 -23.18 18.73
C ARG A 356 10.76 -24.08 19.92
N SER A 357 11.76 -23.72 20.72
CA SER A 357 12.23 -24.50 21.85
C SER A 357 11.21 -24.57 23.00
N LEU A 358 10.33 -23.58 23.09
CA LEU A 358 9.23 -23.52 24.07
C LEU A 358 7.89 -23.99 23.47
N SER A 359 7.88 -24.49 22.23
CA SER A 359 6.67 -24.94 21.50
C SER A 359 5.58 -23.86 21.41
N LEU A 360 6.00 -22.60 21.19
CA LEU A 360 5.13 -21.44 21.07
C LEU A 360 5.06 -20.96 19.63
N VAL A 361 3.94 -20.35 19.24
CA VAL A 361 3.74 -19.82 17.88
C VAL A 361 4.68 -18.64 17.59
N SER A 362 4.82 -17.71 18.55
CA SER A 362 5.72 -16.57 18.46
C SER A 362 6.04 -16.05 19.84
N ILE A 363 7.18 -15.35 19.98
CA ILE A 363 7.58 -14.62 21.17
C ILE A 363 7.93 -13.21 20.73
N ARG A 364 7.39 -12.21 21.42
CA ARG A 364 7.78 -10.82 21.20
C ARG A 364 8.82 -10.42 22.24
N VAL A 365 9.94 -9.90 21.77
CA VAL A 365 10.99 -9.33 22.63
C VAL A 365 10.82 -7.82 22.68
N VAL A 366 10.73 -7.27 23.88
CA VAL A 366 10.70 -5.83 24.13
C VAL A 366 12.08 -5.43 24.66
N GLU A 367 12.84 -4.71 23.84
CA GLU A 367 14.22 -4.37 24.14
C GLU A 367 14.36 -3.33 25.26
N THR A 368 13.39 -2.42 25.35
CA THR A 368 13.46 -1.32 26.32
C THR A 368 12.15 -1.17 27.06
N ILE A 369 12.23 -1.24 28.38
CA ILE A 369 11.11 -0.95 29.30
C ILE A 369 11.40 0.43 29.91
N PRO A 370 10.50 1.42 29.76
CA PRO A 370 10.73 2.74 30.36
C PRO A 370 10.97 2.65 31.87
N GLY A 371 12.07 3.26 32.33
CA GLY A 371 12.43 3.30 33.74
C GLY A 371 13.04 2.03 34.33
N LYS A 372 13.35 1.01 33.51
CA LYS A 372 13.99 -0.25 33.96
C LYS A 372 15.15 -0.62 33.06
N ASN A 373 16.16 -1.30 33.62
CA ASN A 373 17.31 -1.85 32.88
C ASN A 373 17.03 -3.24 32.31
N TYR A 374 15.78 -3.70 32.35
CA TYR A 374 15.36 -5.02 31.92
C TYR A 374 14.84 -5.02 30.52
N MET A 375 14.92 -6.18 29.87
CA MET A 375 14.18 -6.51 28.68
C MET A 375 12.93 -7.30 29.05
N ALA A 376 11.97 -7.44 28.14
CA ALA A 376 10.85 -8.33 28.38
C ALA A 376 10.64 -9.32 27.24
N LEU A 377 10.22 -10.53 27.63
CA LEU A 377 9.73 -11.57 26.73
C LEU A 377 8.22 -11.69 26.94
N GLU A 378 7.45 -11.49 25.91
CA GLU A 378 6.00 -11.65 25.93
C GLU A 378 5.64 -12.98 25.25
N LEU A 379 5.23 -13.95 26.08
CA LEU A 379 4.87 -15.31 25.67
C LEU A 379 3.35 -15.46 25.61
N PRO A 380 2.80 -16.04 24.55
CA PRO A 380 1.37 -16.34 24.47
C PRO A 380 0.92 -17.35 25.51
N ASN A 381 -0.19 -17.09 26.17
CA ASN A 381 -0.79 -18.05 27.09
C ASN A 381 -1.34 -19.25 26.32
N GLN A 382 -1.33 -20.42 26.94
CA GLN A 382 -1.92 -21.65 26.33
C GLN A 382 -3.44 -21.50 26.13
N ARG A 383 -4.13 -20.88 27.10
CA ARG A 383 -5.54 -20.51 26.99
C ARG A 383 -5.63 -18.99 26.95
N ARG A 384 -6.02 -18.44 25.82
CA ARG A 384 -6.15 -17.00 25.62
C ARG A 384 -7.58 -16.59 25.93
N GLN A 385 -7.74 -15.52 26.70
CA GLN A 385 -9.05 -14.94 26.97
C GLN A 385 -9.46 -14.03 25.82
N THR A 386 -10.72 -14.12 25.38
CA THR A 386 -11.31 -13.15 24.45
C THR A 386 -11.69 -11.90 25.22
N VAL A 387 -11.15 -10.75 24.84
CA VAL A 387 -11.49 -9.46 25.41
C VAL A 387 -12.79 -8.98 24.75
N ARG A 388 -13.91 -8.96 25.45
CA ARG A 388 -15.20 -8.50 24.91
C ARG A 388 -15.28 -6.97 24.92
N LEU A 389 -15.94 -6.40 23.89
CA LEU A 389 -16.17 -4.96 23.81
C LEU A 389 -16.98 -4.45 25.00
N SER A 390 -17.96 -5.23 25.47
CA SER A 390 -18.77 -4.93 26.67
C SER A 390 -17.94 -4.67 27.94
N GLU A 391 -16.78 -5.35 28.08
CA GLU A 391 -15.87 -5.12 29.20
C GLU A 391 -15.20 -3.75 29.14
N ILE A 392 -14.87 -3.30 27.95
CA ILE A 392 -14.19 -2.02 27.75
C ILE A 392 -15.18 -0.87 27.91
N LEU A 393 -16.34 -0.96 27.24
CA LEU A 393 -17.40 0.06 27.33
C LEU A 393 -18.00 0.14 28.75
N GLY A 394 -18.05 -0.99 29.47
CA GLY A 394 -18.51 -1.07 30.84
C GLY A 394 -17.50 -0.64 31.90
N SER A 395 -16.26 -0.31 31.50
CA SER A 395 -15.20 0.10 32.43
C SER A 395 -15.34 1.56 32.86
N GLU A 396 -14.85 1.85 34.06
CA GLU A 396 -14.77 3.22 34.59
C GLU A 396 -13.94 4.13 33.68
N VAL A 397 -12.85 3.59 33.09
CA VAL A 397 -11.97 4.35 32.18
C VAL A 397 -12.71 4.90 30.96
N TYR A 398 -13.60 4.10 30.36
CA TYR A 398 -14.43 4.56 29.24
C TYR A 398 -15.60 5.44 29.75
N GLY A 399 -16.26 5.05 30.87
CA GLY A 399 -17.39 5.77 31.44
C GLY A 399 -17.04 7.20 31.85
N SER A 400 -15.94 7.39 32.58
CA SER A 400 -15.47 8.69 33.08
C SER A 400 -14.86 9.61 32.04
N ALA A 401 -14.52 9.09 30.84
CA ALA A 401 -13.99 9.90 29.74
C ALA A 401 -15.02 10.93 29.28
N SER A 402 -14.67 12.21 29.29
CA SER A 402 -15.57 13.33 28.93
C SER A 402 -15.68 13.57 27.41
N SER A 403 -14.75 13.01 26.61
CA SER A 403 -14.73 13.25 25.17
C SER A 403 -15.78 12.42 24.44
N ALA A 404 -16.56 13.06 23.59
CA ALA A 404 -17.50 12.43 22.66
C ALA A 404 -16.82 11.46 21.67
N LEU A 405 -15.51 11.60 21.46
CA LEU A 405 -14.70 10.82 20.52
C LEU A 405 -13.84 9.77 21.24
N THR A 406 -14.26 9.30 22.40
CA THR A 406 -13.57 8.23 23.13
C THR A 406 -13.85 6.88 22.47
N MET A 407 -12.78 6.17 22.12
CA MET A 407 -12.83 4.82 21.54
C MET A 407 -12.27 3.79 22.51
N GLY A 408 -12.96 2.68 22.72
CA GLY A 408 -12.47 1.52 23.43
C GLY A 408 -11.60 0.68 22.52
N LEU A 409 -10.33 0.51 22.85
CA LEU A 409 -9.40 -0.26 22.01
C LEU A 409 -9.31 -1.73 22.43
N GLY A 410 -9.30 -2.00 23.74
CA GLY A 410 -9.09 -3.34 24.27
C GLY A 410 -8.46 -3.34 25.65
N LYS A 411 -7.63 -4.32 25.95
CA LYS A 411 -6.88 -4.43 27.22
C LYS A 411 -5.37 -4.41 26.96
N ASP A 412 -4.62 -3.82 27.88
CA ASP A 412 -3.17 -3.92 27.88
C ASP A 412 -2.72 -5.35 28.28
N ILE A 413 -1.42 -5.57 28.28
CA ILE A 413 -0.83 -6.85 28.67
C ILE A 413 -1.17 -7.27 30.11
N GLY A 414 -1.46 -6.32 31.00
CA GLY A 414 -1.85 -6.56 32.39
C GLY A 414 -3.34 -6.73 32.60
N GLY A 415 -4.16 -6.62 31.53
CA GLY A 415 -5.61 -6.75 31.57
C GLY A 415 -6.36 -5.45 31.89
N LYS A 416 -5.69 -4.29 31.94
CA LYS A 416 -6.34 -2.99 32.15
C LYS A 416 -7.00 -2.51 30.86
N PRO A 417 -8.22 -1.95 30.93
CA PRO A 417 -8.88 -1.36 29.78
C PRO A 417 -8.07 -0.20 29.18
N VAL A 418 -7.93 -0.19 27.87
CA VAL A 418 -7.26 0.86 27.10
C VAL A 418 -8.29 1.56 26.24
N CYS A 419 -8.44 2.86 26.46
CA CYS A 419 -9.27 3.75 25.67
C CYS A 419 -8.40 4.84 25.03
N ALA A 420 -8.78 5.31 23.86
CA ALA A 420 -8.12 6.39 23.17
C ALA A 420 -9.13 7.48 22.80
N ASP A 421 -8.69 8.73 22.82
CA ASP A 421 -9.52 9.89 22.48
C ASP A 421 -9.10 10.41 21.10
N LEU A 422 -9.98 10.26 20.10
CA LEU A 422 -9.72 10.71 18.73
C LEU A 422 -9.58 12.23 18.63
N ALA A 423 -10.14 13.01 19.57
CA ALA A 423 -9.92 14.45 19.61
C ALA A 423 -8.46 14.81 19.97
N LYS A 424 -7.81 13.99 20.80
CA LYS A 424 -6.39 14.16 21.16
C LYS A 424 -5.44 13.61 20.12
N MET A 425 -5.83 12.51 19.45
CA MET A 425 -5.11 11.90 18.36
C MET A 425 -5.89 12.10 17.03
N PRO A 426 -5.87 13.28 16.43
CA PRO A 426 -6.87 13.76 15.48
C PRO A 426 -7.12 12.80 14.31
N HIS A 427 -6.12 12.01 13.93
CA HIS A 427 -6.20 11.05 12.84
C HIS A 427 -5.46 9.78 13.23
N LEU A 428 -6.00 8.65 12.81
CA LEU A 428 -5.51 7.32 13.13
C LEU A 428 -5.26 6.52 11.84
N LEU A 429 -4.08 5.93 11.73
CA LEU A 429 -3.75 4.95 10.72
C LEU A 429 -3.82 3.54 11.32
N VAL A 430 -4.58 2.66 10.70
CA VAL A 430 -4.78 1.26 11.12
C VAL A 430 -4.33 0.33 10.00
N ALA A 431 -3.39 -0.56 10.27
CA ALA A 431 -2.97 -1.51 9.26
C ALA A 431 -2.78 -2.93 9.81
N GLY A 432 -3.00 -3.95 8.97
CA GLY A 432 -2.83 -5.36 9.33
C GLY A 432 -3.30 -6.27 8.21
N THR A 433 -2.80 -7.50 8.18
CA THR A 433 -3.19 -8.50 7.18
C THR A 433 -4.61 -9.03 7.40
N THR A 434 -5.17 -9.68 6.40
CA THR A 434 -6.45 -10.39 6.52
C THR A 434 -6.39 -11.42 7.65
N GLY A 435 -7.43 -11.46 8.49
CA GLY A 435 -7.47 -12.34 9.67
C GLY A 435 -6.68 -11.84 10.89
N SER A 436 -6.00 -10.70 10.81
CA SER A 436 -5.29 -10.10 11.96
C SER A 436 -6.22 -9.51 13.03
N GLY A 437 -7.50 -9.27 12.71
CA GLY A 437 -8.50 -8.64 13.57
C GLY A 437 -8.72 -7.15 13.28
N LYS A 438 -8.21 -6.62 12.15
CA LYS A 438 -8.35 -5.22 11.74
C LYS A 438 -9.83 -4.79 11.67
N SER A 439 -10.67 -5.55 10.95
CA SER A 439 -12.08 -5.23 10.75
C SER A 439 -12.86 -5.24 12.06
N VAL A 440 -12.65 -6.25 12.90
CA VAL A 440 -13.25 -6.30 14.25
C VAL A 440 -12.81 -5.10 15.08
N GLY A 441 -11.52 -4.72 15.00
CA GLY A 441 -11.02 -3.52 15.70
C GLY A 441 -11.67 -2.22 15.21
N ILE A 442 -11.91 -2.08 13.90
CA ILE A 442 -12.62 -0.93 13.34
C ILE A 442 -14.07 -0.90 13.80
N ASN A 443 -14.76 -2.05 13.77
CA ASN A 443 -16.13 -2.17 14.31
C ASN A 443 -16.18 -1.80 15.81
N ALA A 444 -15.22 -2.26 16.60
CA ALA A 444 -15.13 -1.89 18.02
C ALA A 444 -14.95 -0.37 18.22
N MET A 445 -14.14 0.28 17.36
CA MET A 445 -13.96 1.74 17.40
C MET A 445 -15.24 2.49 17.00
N ILE A 446 -15.89 2.10 15.90
CA ILE A 446 -17.16 2.70 15.44
C ILE A 446 -18.22 2.55 16.53
N LEU A 447 -18.44 1.33 17.04
CA LEU A 447 -19.40 1.09 18.12
C LEU A 447 -19.07 1.91 19.36
N SER A 448 -17.80 2.05 19.72
CA SER A 448 -17.41 2.90 20.85
C SER A 448 -17.89 4.34 20.67
N LEU A 449 -17.80 4.91 19.47
CA LEU A 449 -18.30 6.25 19.19
C LEU A 449 -19.82 6.32 19.28
N LEU A 450 -20.52 5.30 18.75
CA LEU A 450 -21.98 5.21 18.79
C LEU A 450 -22.53 5.02 20.21
N TYR A 451 -21.79 4.36 21.10
CA TYR A 451 -22.13 4.21 22.51
C TYR A 451 -21.83 5.46 23.36
N LYS A 452 -21.01 6.38 22.85
CA LYS A 452 -20.57 7.57 23.58
C LYS A 452 -21.32 8.83 23.18
N SER A 453 -21.82 8.89 21.94
CA SER A 453 -22.29 10.14 21.33
C SER A 453 -23.54 9.96 20.51
N THR A 454 -24.41 10.96 20.52
CA THR A 454 -25.58 11.05 19.64
C THR A 454 -25.20 11.59 18.26
N ALA A 455 -26.12 11.48 17.29
CA ALA A 455 -25.96 12.03 15.94
C ALA A 455 -25.77 13.56 15.91
N GLU A 456 -26.21 14.29 16.94
CA GLU A 456 -25.97 15.72 17.09
C GLU A 456 -24.52 16.06 17.50
N GLN A 457 -23.83 15.11 18.12
CA GLN A 457 -22.46 15.31 18.62
C GLN A 457 -21.42 14.76 17.66
N VAL A 458 -21.71 13.62 17.00
CA VAL A 458 -20.80 12.94 16.09
C VAL A 458 -21.56 12.47 14.86
N ARG A 459 -21.05 12.84 13.68
CA ARG A 459 -21.53 12.38 12.39
C ARG A 459 -20.41 11.62 11.69
N MET A 460 -20.75 10.71 10.79
CA MET A 460 -19.81 9.80 10.17
C MET A 460 -19.95 9.77 8.65
N ILE A 461 -18.81 9.60 7.97
CA ILE A 461 -18.72 9.20 6.56
C ILE A 461 -17.97 7.87 6.56
N LEU A 462 -18.62 6.80 6.11
CA LEU A 462 -18.05 5.47 6.04
C LEU A 462 -17.75 5.12 4.58
N ILE A 463 -16.51 4.71 4.31
CA ILE A 463 -16.03 4.37 2.97
C ILE A 463 -15.56 2.91 2.99
N ASP A 464 -16.32 2.03 2.32
CA ASP A 464 -16.09 0.59 2.24
C ASP A 464 -16.10 0.12 0.79
N PRO A 465 -14.94 0.08 0.12
CA PRO A 465 -14.84 -0.34 -1.28
C PRO A 465 -15.22 -1.79 -1.54
N LYS A 466 -15.21 -2.61 -0.49
CA LYS A 466 -15.45 -4.06 -0.59
C LYS A 466 -16.88 -4.46 -0.26
N MET A 467 -17.70 -3.56 0.27
CA MET A 467 -19.08 -3.80 0.72
C MET A 467 -19.21 -4.93 1.77
N LEU A 468 -18.17 -5.15 2.58
CA LEU A 468 -18.12 -6.31 3.47
C LEU A 468 -18.22 -5.94 4.94
N GLU A 469 -17.62 -4.81 5.34
CA GLU A 469 -17.35 -4.52 6.74
C GLU A 469 -18.28 -3.43 7.32
N MET A 470 -18.63 -2.42 6.51
CA MET A 470 -19.35 -1.24 6.98
C MET A 470 -20.79 -1.13 6.45
N SER A 471 -21.18 -1.96 5.51
CA SER A 471 -22.55 -1.95 4.94
C SER A 471 -23.64 -2.21 6.00
N VAL A 472 -23.29 -2.87 7.11
CA VAL A 472 -24.19 -3.10 8.24
C VAL A 472 -24.68 -1.79 8.88
N TYR A 473 -23.86 -0.72 8.85
CA TYR A 473 -24.19 0.58 9.44
C TYR A 473 -25.11 1.44 8.57
N GLU A 474 -25.48 0.98 7.36
CA GLU A 474 -26.37 1.73 6.47
C GLU A 474 -27.67 2.12 7.19
N GLY A 475 -28.06 3.40 7.10
CA GLY A 475 -29.30 3.90 7.68
C GLY A 475 -29.26 4.33 9.15
N ILE A 476 -28.10 4.34 9.82
CA ILE A 476 -28.01 4.90 11.19
C ILE A 476 -28.08 6.43 11.18
N PRO A 477 -28.65 7.08 12.20
CA PRO A 477 -28.77 8.55 12.26
C PRO A 477 -27.45 9.31 12.19
N HIS A 478 -26.33 8.67 12.50
CA HIS A 478 -25.01 9.29 12.52
C HIS A 478 -24.40 9.49 11.13
N LEU A 479 -24.94 8.88 10.07
CA LEU A 479 -24.37 9.00 8.73
C LEU A 479 -24.69 10.35 8.08
N LEU A 480 -23.68 10.94 7.42
CA LEU A 480 -23.82 12.15 6.59
C LEU A 480 -24.24 11.83 5.15
N CYS A 481 -23.94 10.64 4.68
CA CYS A 481 -24.31 10.07 3.37
C CYS A 481 -24.45 8.55 3.49
N PRO A 482 -25.05 7.85 2.52
CA PRO A 482 -25.01 6.41 2.44
C PRO A 482 -23.56 5.88 2.53
N VAL A 483 -23.37 4.63 2.95
CA VAL A 483 -22.04 4.02 2.98
C VAL A 483 -21.44 4.04 1.58
N VAL A 484 -20.28 4.66 1.44
CA VAL A 484 -19.66 4.94 0.15
C VAL A 484 -18.90 3.71 -0.32
N THR A 485 -19.32 3.13 -1.43
CA THR A 485 -18.73 1.93 -2.02
C THR A 485 -17.98 2.21 -3.32
N ASP A 486 -18.37 3.28 -4.02
CA ASP A 486 -17.68 3.72 -5.24
C ASP A 486 -16.50 4.64 -4.92
N MET A 487 -15.34 4.37 -5.55
CA MET A 487 -14.09 5.10 -5.27
C MET A 487 -14.12 6.55 -5.75
N ARG A 488 -14.88 6.88 -6.79
CA ARG A 488 -15.03 8.27 -7.26
C ARG A 488 -15.89 9.05 -6.29
N GLN A 489 -16.98 8.45 -5.81
CA GLN A 489 -17.81 9.04 -4.75
C GLN A 489 -17.02 9.22 -3.45
N ALA A 490 -16.12 8.29 -3.11
CA ALA A 490 -15.20 8.45 -1.98
C ALA A 490 -14.26 9.67 -2.16
N GLY A 491 -13.75 9.87 -3.37
CA GLY A 491 -13.00 11.09 -3.70
C GLY A 491 -13.83 12.37 -3.54
N ASN A 492 -15.10 12.33 -3.94
CA ASN A 492 -16.03 13.46 -3.77
C ASN A 492 -16.34 13.72 -2.29
N ALA A 493 -16.55 12.68 -1.49
CA ALA A 493 -16.75 12.79 -0.04
C ALA A 493 -15.55 13.42 0.68
N LEU A 494 -14.32 13.08 0.26
CA LEU A 494 -13.12 13.72 0.77
C LEU A 494 -12.99 15.18 0.33
N ASN A 495 -13.33 15.52 -0.91
CA ASN A 495 -13.39 16.91 -1.38
C ASN A 495 -14.41 17.71 -0.57
N TRP A 496 -15.63 17.18 -0.38
CA TRP A 496 -16.64 17.79 0.47
C TRP A 496 -16.13 18.00 1.90
N THR A 497 -15.43 17.01 2.47
CA THR A 497 -14.83 17.11 3.81
C THR A 497 -13.85 18.26 3.91
N VAL A 498 -13.05 18.52 2.86
CA VAL A 498 -12.13 19.67 2.79
C VAL A 498 -12.93 20.99 2.73
N ALA A 499 -13.96 21.05 1.89
CA ALA A 499 -14.81 22.24 1.77
C ALA A 499 -15.53 22.56 3.09
N GLU A 500 -16.08 21.53 3.78
CA GLU A 500 -16.70 21.68 5.09
C GLU A 500 -15.70 22.15 6.16
N MET A 501 -14.48 21.62 6.14
CA MET A 501 -13.40 22.10 7.00
C MET A 501 -13.16 23.60 6.80
N GLU A 502 -13.06 24.05 5.56
CA GLU A 502 -12.82 25.46 5.24
C GLU A 502 -14.02 26.34 5.61
N ARG A 503 -15.24 25.86 5.37
CA ARG A 503 -16.47 26.52 5.82
C ARG A 503 -16.46 26.73 7.33
N ARG A 504 -16.11 25.69 8.10
CA ARG A 504 -16.00 25.78 9.56
C ARG A 504 -14.93 26.77 10.00
N TYR A 505 -13.79 26.82 9.33
CA TYR A 505 -12.74 27.79 9.62
C TYR A 505 -13.22 29.24 9.38
N LYS A 506 -13.94 29.48 8.27
CA LYS A 506 -14.53 30.79 7.99
C LYS A 506 -15.50 31.23 9.10
N LEU A 507 -16.38 30.29 9.54
CA LEU A 507 -17.32 30.54 10.65
C LEU A 507 -16.61 30.84 11.98
N MET A 508 -15.64 30.00 12.35
CA MET A 508 -14.87 30.15 13.58
C MET A 508 -14.09 31.48 13.61
N SER A 509 -13.50 31.83 12.47
CA SER A 509 -12.77 33.11 12.31
C SER A 509 -13.68 34.32 12.51
N LYS A 510 -14.87 34.31 11.91
CA LYS A 510 -15.86 35.38 12.09
C LYS A 510 -16.38 35.50 13.51
N LEU A 511 -16.53 34.38 14.19
CA LEU A 511 -16.96 34.36 15.59
C LEU A 511 -15.81 34.58 16.60
N GLY A 512 -14.56 34.69 16.14
CA GLY A 512 -13.40 34.90 16.99
C GLY A 512 -13.05 33.72 17.89
N VAL A 513 -13.37 32.48 17.46
CA VAL A 513 -13.06 31.25 18.18
C VAL A 513 -12.00 30.43 17.45
N ARG A 514 -11.23 29.62 18.19
CA ARG A 514 -10.06 28.92 17.65
C ARG A 514 -10.33 27.45 17.26
N ASN A 515 -11.41 26.86 17.75
CA ASN A 515 -11.74 25.46 17.54
C ASN A 515 -13.26 25.22 17.66
N LEU A 516 -13.71 24.02 17.25
CA LEU A 516 -15.10 23.61 17.28
C LEU A 516 -15.70 23.67 18.70
N SER A 517 -14.93 23.26 19.72
CA SER A 517 -15.40 23.31 21.12
C SER A 517 -15.71 24.77 21.54
N GLY A 518 -14.83 25.72 21.22
CA GLY A 518 -15.07 27.14 21.46
C GLY A 518 -16.28 27.67 20.69
N TYR A 519 -16.48 27.20 19.44
CA TYR A 519 -17.67 27.52 18.66
C TYR A 519 -18.95 27.02 19.35
N ASN A 520 -19.00 25.70 19.67
CA ASN A 520 -20.16 25.10 20.30
C ASN A 520 -20.46 25.71 21.68
N ASN A 521 -19.43 26.01 22.49
CA ASN A 521 -19.63 26.70 23.78
C ASN A 521 -20.29 28.07 23.60
N LYS A 522 -19.89 28.81 22.57
CA LYS A 522 -20.48 30.13 22.27
C LYS A 522 -21.94 30.02 21.83
N ILE A 523 -22.27 28.99 21.03
CA ILE A 523 -23.66 28.69 20.67
C ILE A 523 -24.47 28.30 21.91
N ASP A 524 -23.94 27.45 22.79
CA ASP A 524 -24.60 27.03 24.02
C ASP A 524 -24.86 28.21 24.97
N GLU A 525 -23.90 29.14 25.08
CA GLU A 525 -24.09 30.37 25.87
C GLU A 525 -25.18 31.26 25.29
N ALA A 526 -25.20 31.45 23.96
CA ALA A 526 -26.24 32.20 23.30
C ALA A 526 -27.63 31.57 23.47
N THR A 527 -27.71 30.24 23.31
CA THR A 527 -28.95 29.47 23.53
C THR A 527 -29.45 29.61 24.97
N ARG A 528 -28.57 29.59 26.00
CA ARG A 528 -28.94 29.81 27.42
C ARG A 528 -29.44 31.23 27.67
N ARG A 529 -29.02 32.21 26.87
CA ARG A 529 -29.48 33.59 26.95
C ARG A 529 -30.69 33.84 26.06
N GLU A 530 -31.23 32.81 25.43
CA GLU A 530 -32.31 32.89 24.44
C GLU A 530 -31.95 33.80 23.23
N GLU A 531 -30.66 34.03 22.98
CA GLU A 531 -30.14 34.78 21.85
C GLU A 531 -29.86 33.86 20.68
N LYS A 532 -30.35 34.20 19.49
CA LYS A 532 -30.00 33.48 18.24
C LYS A 532 -28.82 34.19 17.58
N LEU A 533 -27.69 33.51 17.44
CA LEU A 533 -26.55 34.05 16.69
C LEU A 533 -26.83 33.94 15.19
N PRO A 534 -26.83 35.06 14.46
CA PRO A 534 -27.10 35.07 13.02
C PRO A 534 -25.92 34.45 12.25
N ASN A 535 -26.21 33.74 11.17
CA ASN A 535 -25.19 33.21 10.28
C ASN A 535 -24.55 34.39 9.48
N PRO A 536 -23.25 34.68 9.65
CA PRO A 536 -22.59 35.77 8.94
C PRO A 536 -22.43 35.55 7.44
N PHE A 537 -22.73 34.34 6.97
CA PHE A 537 -22.69 33.93 5.56
C PHE A 537 -24.05 33.51 5.03
N SER A 538 -25.15 33.99 5.67
CA SER A 538 -26.50 33.73 5.18
C SER A 538 -26.69 34.36 3.80
N LEU A 539 -27.41 33.66 2.93
CA LEU A 539 -27.82 34.17 1.61
C LEU A 539 -28.92 35.21 1.73
N THR A 540 -29.60 35.28 2.86
CA THR A 540 -30.65 36.26 3.20
C THR A 540 -30.18 37.16 4.33
N PRO A 541 -29.45 38.26 4.03
CA PRO A 541 -28.92 39.16 5.08
C PRO A 541 -30.00 39.85 5.94
N GLU A 542 -31.24 39.96 5.43
CA GLU A 542 -32.38 40.59 6.14
C GLU A 542 -32.99 39.66 7.20
N ASP A 543 -32.93 38.31 7.01
CA ASP A 543 -33.39 37.34 7.98
C ASP A 543 -32.38 36.16 8.02
N PRO A 544 -31.21 36.36 8.65
CA PRO A 544 -30.15 35.34 8.64
C PRO A 544 -30.53 34.12 9.48
N GLU A 545 -30.28 32.95 8.92
CA GLU A 545 -30.49 31.69 9.61
C GLU A 545 -29.69 31.64 10.93
N PRO A 546 -30.29 31.15 12.01
CA PRO A 546 -29.57 31.03 13.27
C PRO A 546 -28.50 29.92 13.18
N LEU A 547 -27.32 30.24 13.71
CA LEU A 547 -26.26 29.23 13.86
C LEU A 547 -26.62 28.18 14.91
N GLY A 548 -26.48 26.91 14.54
CA GLY A 548 -26.63 25.78 15.44
C GLY A 548 -25.28 25.19 15.86
N ARG A 549 -25.33 24.22 16.80
CA ARG A 549 -24.15 23.40 17.14
C ARG A 549 -23.66 22.64 15.92
N LEU A 550 -22.35 22.50 15.80
CA LEU A 550 -21.71 21.69 14.78
C LEU A 550 -21.21 20.36 15.38
N PRO A 551 -21.55 19.22 14.80
CA PRO A 551 -21.05 17.93 15.22
C PRO A 551 -19.57 17.73 14.86
N ASN A 552 -18.88 16.84 15.56
CA ASN A 552 -17.64 16.29 15.07
C ASN A 552 -17.94 15.39 13.85
N ILE A 553 -17.04 15.35 12.89
CA ILE A 553 -17.15 14.47 11.72
C ILE A 553 -16.02 13.45 11.78
N VAL A 554 -16.36 12.18 11.68
CA VAL A 554 -15.41 11.08 11.62
C VAL A 554 -15.52 10.41 10.26
N VAL A 555 -14.46 10.48 9.46
CA VAL A 555 -14.36 9.79 8.18
C VAL A 555 -13.59 8.49 8.39
N VAL A 556 -14.20 7.36 8.09
CA VAL A 556 -13.61 6.04 8.23
C VAL A 556 -13.41 5.43 6.85
N ILE A 557 -12.20 5.01 6.54
CA ILE A 557 -11.85 4.33 5.28
C ILE A 557 -11.36 2.94 5.63
N ASP A 558 -12.07 1.88 5.18
CA ASP A 558 -11.68 0.49 5.48
C ASP A 558 -10.47 0.03 4.69
N GLU A 559 -10.37 0.41 3.42
CA GLU A 559 -9.23 0.01 2.59
C GLU A 559 -8.67 1.20 1.79
N LEU A 560 -7.69 1.85 2.36
CA LEU A 560 -7.02 3.00 1.72
C LEU A 560 -6.32 2.61 0.40
N ALA A 561 -5.81 1.36 0.31
CA ALA A 561 -5.10 0.92 -0.88
C ALA A 561 -5.98 0.95 -2.13
N ASP A 562 -7.24 0.53 -2.02
CA ASP A 562 -8.15 0.50 -3.16
C ASP A 562 -8.49 1.93 -3.62
N LEU A 563 -8.63 2.86 -2.68
CA LEU A 563 -8.85 4.28 -2.99
C LEU A 563 -7.63 4.92 -3.67
N MET A 564 -6.42 4.63 -3.18
CA MET A 564 -5.16 5.11 -3.77
C MET A 564 -4.91 4.57 -5.16
N MET A 565 -5.32 3.32 -5.44
CA MET A 565 -5.15 2.69 -6.75
C MET A 565 -6.08 3.28 -7.82
N VAL A 566 -7.30 3.69 -7.45
CA VAL A 566 -8.31 4.17 -8.41
C VAL A 566 -8.22 5.68 -8.63
N VAL A 567 -8.12 6.45 -7.56
CA VAL A 567 -8.15 7.93 -7.61
C VAL A 567 -6.73 8.53 -7.55
N GLY A 568 -5.77 7.80 -7.03
CA GLY A 568 -4.35 8.14 -7.06
C GLY A 568 -3.96 9.32 -6.17
N LYS A 569 -3.00 10.13 -6.65
CA LYS A 569 -2.38 11.23 -5.89
C LYS A 569 -3.35 12.27 -5.33
N LYS A 570 -4.50 12.47 -5.98
CA LYS A 570 -5.50 13.43 -5.52
C LYS A 570 -6.05 13.07 -4.13
N VAL A 571 -6.24 11.78 -3.87
CA VAL A 571 -6.68 11.31 -2.54
C VAL A 571 -5.60 11.54 -1.49
N GLU A 572 -4.35 11.27 -1.82
CA GLU A 572 -3.22 11.52 -0.91
C GLU A 572 -3.16 13.01 -0.50
N GLU A 573 -3.30 13.91 -1.46
CA GLU A 573 -3.31 15.36 -1.22
C GLU A 573 -4.50 15.78 -0.35
N LEU A 574 -5.71 15.25 -0.61
CA LEU A 574 -6.91 15.53 0.19
C LEU A 574 -6.76 15.05 1.64
N ILE A 575 -6.30 13.80 1.82
CA ILE A 575 -6.05 13.23 3.15
C ILE A 575 -4.99 14.06 3.88
N ALA A 576 -3.90 14.42 3.22
CA ALA A 576 -2.86 15.25 3.82
C ALA A 576 -3.40 16.64 4.23
N ARG A 577 -4.22 17.29 3.39
CA ARG A 577 -4.84 18.58 3.67
C ARG A 577 -5.78 18.52 4.86
N ILE A 578 -6.60 17.47 4.94
CA ILE A 578 -7.46 17.21 6.10
C ILE A 578 -6.59 16.98 7.34
N ALA A 579 -5.62 16.06 7.27
CA ALA A 579 -4.82 15.68 8.42
C ALA A 579 -3.99 16.85 9.00
N GLN A 580 -3.58 17.80 8.17
CA GLN A 580 -2.84 18.99 8.63
C GLN A 580 -3.70 20.01 9.37
N LYS A 581 -4.97 20.15 9.00
CA LYS A 581 -5.76 21.31 9.44
C LYS A 581 -7.07 20.94 10.15
N ALA A 582 -7.65 19.78 9.90
CA ALA A 582 -9.03 19.47 10.27
C ALA A 582 -9.29 19.31 11.77
N ARG A 583 -8.26 19.09 12.60
CA ARG A 583 -8.40 18.91 14.06
C ARG A 583 -9.20 20.02 14.73
N ALA A 584 -8.86 21.27 14.43
CA ALA A 584 -9.55 22.41 15.05
C ALA A 584 -11.00 22.56 14.58
N ALA A 585 -11.30 22.10 13.36
CA ALA A 585 -12.64 22.07 12.79
C ALA A 585 -13.49 20.87 13.28
N GLY A 586 -12.95 20.00 14.13
CA GLY A 586 -13.64 18.81 14.63
C GLY A 586 -13.86 17.73 13.58
N ILE A 587 -12.91 17.56 12.64
CA ILE A 587 -12.97 16.54 11.59
C ILE A 587 -11.79 15.60 11.79
N HIS A 588 -12.07 14.31 11.78
CA HIS A 588 -11.15 13.25 12.15
C HIS A 588 -11.14 12.14 11.10
N LEU A 589 -9.98 11.50 10.90
CA LEU A 589 -9.80 10.39 9.96
C LEU A 589 -9.42 9.11 10.70
N ILE A 590 -10.04 8.00 10.32
CA ILE A 590 -9.59 6.64 10.61
C ILE A 590 -9.28 5.99 9.27
N LEU A 591 -8.00 5.85 8.96
CA LEU A 591 -7.51 5.31 7.70
C LEU A 591 -7.05 3.88 7.91
N ALA A 592 -7.74 2.92 7.30
CA ALA A 592 -7.37 1.52 7.45
C ALA A 592 -6.87 0.92 6.12
N THR A 593 -5.99 -0.09 6.21
CA THR A 593 -5.52 -0.84 5.04
C THR A 593 -5.09 -2.25 5.42
N GLN A 594 -5.33 -3.21 4.53
CA GLN A 594 -4.79 -4.57 4.61
C GLN A 594 -3.48 -4.72 3.82
N ARG A 595 -3.07 -3.66 3.07
CA ARG A 595 -1.87 -3.64 2.24
C ARG A 595 -0.88 -2.59 2.75
N PRO A 596 -0.07 -2.91 3.76
CA PRO A 596 0.87 -1.96 4.37
C PRO A 596 2.12 -1.74 3.50
N SER A 597 1.94 -1.36 2.24
CA SER A 597 3.03 -1.02 1.33
C SER A 597 3.40 0.47 1.42
N VAL A 598 4.60 0.82 0.97
CA VAL A 598 5.08 2.21 0.96
C VAL A 598 4.26 3.08 0.00
N ASP A 599 3.69 2.48 -1.04
CA ASP A 599 2.84 3.17 -2.02
C ASP A 599 1.47 3.55 -1.44
N VAL A 600 1.01 2.84 -0.40
CA VAL A 600 -0.26 3.09 0.30
C VAL A 600 -0.03 3.96 1.53
N ILE A 601 0.95 3.58 2.36
CA ILE A 601 1.35 4.32 3.56
C ILE A 601 2.55 5.21 3.21
N THR A 602 2.27 6.26 2.46
CA THR A 602 3.31 7.16 1.96
C THR A 602 3.93 8.02 3.06
N GLY A 603 5.08 8.61 2.76
CA GLY A 603 5.73 9.55 3.67
C GLY A 603 4.85 10.75 4.03
N LEU A 604 4.02 11.22 3.08
CA LEU A 604 3.09 12.33 3.29
C LEU A 604 1.98 11.97 4.28
N ILE A 605 1.40 10.78 4.17
CA ILE A 605 0.39 10.26 5.12
C ILE A 605 1.03 10.11 6.49
N LYS A 606 2.21 9.47 6.60
CA LYS A 606 2.89 9.25 7.88
C LYS A 606 3.28 10.54 8.61
N ALA A 607 3.66 11.58 7.88
CA ALA A 607 4.01 12.88 8.46
C ALA A 607 2.81 13.59 9.09
N ASN A 608 1.60 13.38 8.57
CA ASN A 608 0.40 14.08 8.98
C ASN A 608 -0.53 13.24 9.87
N VAL A 609 -0.38 11.91 9.87
CA VAL A 609 -1.11 10.96 10.73
C VAL A 609 -0.12 10.29 11.69
N PRO A 610 0.20 10.93 12.82
CA PRO A 610 1.23 10.42 13.72
C PRO A 610 0.78 9.25 14.58
N THR A 611 -0.53 9.09 14.82
CA THR A 611 -1.08 7.98 15.59
C THR A 611 -1.26 6.76 14.71
N ARG A 612 -0.70 5.64 15.14
CA ARG A 612 -0.69 4.43 14.31
C ARG A 612 -1.04 3.21 15.12
N MET A 613 -1.69 2.28 14.46
CA MET A 613 -2.11 1.02 15.02
C MET A 613 -1.75 -0.09 14.03
N ALA A 614 -0.93 -1.03 14.46
CA ALA A 614 -0.56 -2.18 13.65
C ALA A 614 -1.11 -3.45 14.29
N PHE A 615 -2.00 -4.11 13.59
CA PHE A 615 -2.34 -5.51 13.82
C PHE A 615 -1.24 -6.41 13.27
N GLN A 616 -1.40 -7.72 13.38
CA GLN A 616 -0.42 -8.66 12.85
C GLN A 616 -0.15 -8.42 11.37
N VAL A 617 1.13 -8.43 11.00
CA VAL A 617 1.61 -8.32 9.62
C VAL A 617 2.53 -9.48 9.26
N SER A 618 2.76 -9.69 7.95
CA SER A 618 3.53 -10.84 7.46
C SER A 618 5.03 -10.66 7.59
N SER A 619 5.53 -9.43 7.56
CA SER A 619 6.97 -9.16 7.52
C SER A 619 7.40 -8.02 8.45
N LYS A 620 8.71 -8.02 8.79
CA LYS A 620 9.34 -6.91 9.51
C LYS A 620 9.33 -5.60 8.71
N ILE A 621 9.29 -5.70 7.37
CA ILE A 621 9.22 -4.54 6.47
C ILE A 621 7.86 -3.87 6.63
N ASP A 622 6.78 -4.65 6.62
CA ASP A 622 5.42 -4.13 6.81
C ASP A 622 5.27 -3.44 8.18
N SER A 623 5.81 -4.06 9.24
CA SER A 623 5.83 -3.44 10.57
C SER A 623 6.54 -2.07 10.56
N ARG A 624 7.70 -1.97 9.90
CA ARG A 624 8.42 -0.70 9.75
C ARG A 624 7.67 0.31 8.89
N THR A 625 6.97 -0.15 7.86
CA THR A 625 6.16 0.74 7.03
C THR A 625 5.06 1.41 7.85
N ILE A 626 4.45 0.69 8.80
CA ILE A 626 3.37 1.22 9.64
C ILE A 626 3.93 2.01 10.83
N LEU A 627 4.79 1.37 11.65
CA LEU A 627 5.21 1.86 12.97
C LEU A 627 6.59 2.53 12.99
N ASP A 628 7.31 2.54 11.88
CA ASP A 628 8.74 2.89 11.76
C ASP A 628 9.66 1.96 12.58
N GLN A 629 9.13 0.88 13.16
CA GLN A 629 9.85 -0.10 13.97
C GLN A 629 9.30 -1.52 13.77
N MET A 630 10.08 -2.51 14.13
CA MET A 630 9.69 -3.93 14.09
C MET A 630 8.79 -4.29 15.27
N GLY A 631 8.08 -5.42 15.18
CA GLY A 631 7.33 -6.02 16.28
C GLY A 631 5.92 -6.47 15.92
N ALA A 632 5.27 -5.86 14.92
CA ALA A 632 3.93 -6.26 14.50
C ALA A 632 3.93 -7.63 13.78
N GLU A 633 5.05 -8.06 13.22
CA GLU A 633 5.22 -9.41 12.64
C GLU A 633 5.24 -10.54 13.68
N SER A 634 5.44 -10.21 14.95
CA SER A 634 5.45 -11.17 16.06
C SER A 634 4.15 -11.22 16.86
N LEU A 635 3.14 -10.46 16.45
CA LEU A 635 1.81 -10.48 17.04
C LEU A 635 1.08 -11.78 16.75
N LEU A 636 0.05 -12.06 17.56
CA LEU A 636 -0.66 -13.34 17.58
C LEU A 636 -1.84 -13.40 16.61
N GLY A 637 -2.21 -12.26 15.99
CA GLY A 637 -3.44 -12.13 15.23
C GLY A 637 -4.69 -12.01 16.11
N MET A 638 -5.88 -12.14 15.54
CA MET A 638 -7.17 -12.11 16.22
C MET A 638 -7.34 -10.92 17.19
N GLY A 639 -6.98 -9.72 16.75
CA GLY A 639 -7.11 -8.49 17.51
C GLY A 639 -5.87 -8.06 18.27
N ASP A 640 -4.81 -8.87 18.32
CA ASP A 640 -3.54 -8.48 18.95
C ASP A 640 -2.88 -7.37 18.12
N MET A 641 -2.58 -6.22 18.71
CA MET A 641 -2.10 -5.05 18.02
C MET A 641 -1.06 -4.27 18.81
N LEU A 642 -0.29 -3.48 18.09
CA LEU A 642 0.61 -2.46 18.62
C LEU A 642 0.01 -1.08 18.37
N TYR A 643 -0.28 -0.36 19.41
CA TYR A 643 -0.78 1.01 19.39
C TYR A 643 0.35 1.98 19.69
N LEU A 644 0.62 2.91 18.75
CA LEU A 644 1.59 3.99 18.90
C LEU A 644 0.83 5.30 19.14
N PRO A 645 0.74 5.76 20.41
CA PRO A 645 0.08 7.02 20.72
C PRO A 645 0.87 8.21 20.19
N PRO A 646 0.20 9.36 19.95
CA PRO A 646 0.86 10.56 19.46
C PRO A 646 1.92 11.04 20.48
N GLY A 647 3.10 11.42 19.98
CA GLY A 647 4.22 11.89 20.79
C GLY A 647 4.98 10.80 21.57
N SER A 648 4.59 9.52 21.45
CA SER A 648 5.34 8.39 22.00
C SER A 648 6.24 7.78 20.92
N GLY A 649 7.47 7.47 21.29
CA GLY A 649 8.38 6.70 20.40
C GLY A 649 8.22 5.18 20.54
N LEU A 650 7.47 4.70 21.52
CA LEU A 650 7.33 3.28 21.85
C LEU A 650 5.86 2.84 21.70
N PRO A 651 5.57 1.78 20.95
CA PRO A 651 4.23 1.24 20.84
C PRO A 651 3.84 0.45 22.09
N VAL A 652 2.59 0.55 22.46
CA VAL A 652 1.96 -0.23 23.53
C VAL A 652 1.25 -1.42 22.89
N ARG A 653 1.46 -2.62 23.42
CA ARG A 653 0.71 -3.79 23.00
C ARG A 653 -0.69 -3.76 23.64
N VAL A 654 -1.70 -3.91 22.81
CA VAL A 654 -3.11 -3.94 23.20
C VAL A 654 -3.76 -5.17 22.59
N HIS A 655 -4.50 -5.91 23.40
CA HIS A 655 -5.36 -6.99 22.92
C HIS A 655 -6.72 -6.40 22.60
N GLY A 656 -7.01 -6.27 21.30
CA GLY A 656 -8.19 -5.60 20.78
C GLY A 656 -9.49 -6.19 21.29
N ALA A 657 -10.46 -5.32 21.51
CA ALA A 657 -11.79 -5.72 21.90
C ALA A 657 -12.48 -6.47 20.75
N PHE A 658 -13.05 -7.61 21.08
CA PHE A 658 -13.84 -8.42 20.17
C PHE A 658 -15.31 -8.05 20.25
N VAL A 659 -15.93 -7.92 19.09
CA VAL A 659 -17.37 -7.78 18.87
C VAL A 659 -17.77 -8.68 17.71
N SER A 660 -18.87 -9.41 17.85
CA SER A 660 -19.38 -10.26 16.76
C SER A 660 -20.28 -9.48 15.81
N ASP A 661 -20.49 -10.02 14.63
CA ASP A 661 -21.36 -9.38 13.62
C ASP A 661 -22.82 -9.30 14.13
N GLU A 662 -23.28 -10.29 14.91
CA GLU A 662 -24.61 -10.28 15.50
C GLU A 662 -24.75 -9.15 16.53
N GLU A 663 -23.71 -8.86 17.31
CA GLU A 663 -23.69 -7.73 18.26
C GLU A 663 -23.79 -6.40 17.51
N VAL A 664 -23.05 -6.26 16.40
CA VAL A 664 -23.09 -5.07 15.55
C VAL A 664 -24.51 -4.86 15.00
N HIS A 665 -25.12 -5.90 14.45
CA HIS A 665 -26.49 -5.84 13.91
C HIS A 665 -27.49 -5.41 14.99
N ARG A 666 -27.47 -6.01 16.19
CA ARG A 666 -28.37 -5.64 17.30
C ARG A 666 -28.26 -4.17 17.66
N VAL A 667 -27.05 -3.64 17.70
CA VAL A 667 -26.80 -2.22 18.04
C VAL A 667 -27.30 -1.31 16.94
N VAL A 668 -27.02 -1.66 15.67
CA VAL A 668 -27.44 -0.88 14.50
C VAL A 668 -28.95 -0.84 14.38
N GLU A 669 -29.65 -1.97 14.52
CA GLU A 669 -31.12 -2.01 14.52
C GLU A 669 -31.70 -1.10 15.62
N LYS A 670 -31.14 -1.17 16.82
CA LYS A 670 -31.56 -0.29 17.91
C LYS A 670 -31.33 1.20 17.62
N LEU A 671 -30.24 1.55 16.96
CA LEU A 671 -29.96 2.93 16.56
C LEU A 671 -30.93 3.44 15.50
N LYS A 672 -31.35 2.59 14.56
CA LYS A 672 -32.36 2.93 13.52
C LYS A 672 -33.74 3.21 14.13
N GLU A 673 -34.10 2.58 15.25
CA GLU A 673 -35.34 2.91 15.99
C GLU A 673 -35.35 4.33 16.56
N HIS A 674 -34.17 4.94 16.81
CA HIS A 674 -34.05 6.27 17.40
C HIS A 674 -34.11 7.42 16.39
N GLY A 675 -34.13 7.14 15.08
CA GLY A 675 -34.27 8.15 14.03
C GLY A 675 -33.70 7.73 12.69
N GLU A 676 -34.16 8.43 11.67
CA GLU A 676 -33.65 8.28 10.31
C GLU A 676 -32.39 9.12 10.08
N PRO A 677 -31.50 8.71 9.15
CA PRO A 677 -30.32 9.49 8.81
C PRO A 677 -30.72 10.77 8.08
N ASN A 678 -30.11 11.87 8.48
CA ASN A 678 -30.22 13.14 7.74
C ASN A 678 -29.03 13.27 6.81
N TYR A 679 -29.16 12.74 5.57
CA TYR A 679 -28.12 12.78 4.57
C TYR A 679 -27.96 14.19 3.98
N ILE A 680 -26.71 14.55 3.67
CA ILE A 680 -26.40 15.81 3.01
C ILE A 680 -26.46 15.59 1.50
N GLU A 681 -27.40 16.27 0.84
CA GLU A 681 -27.55 16.23 -0.61
C GLU A 681 -26.28 16.76 -1.31
N GLY A 682 -25.92 16.16 -2.45
CA GLY A 682 -24.76 16.57 -3.24
C GLY A 682 -23.39 16.16 -2.67
N LEU A 683 -23.30 15.55 -1.47
CA LEU A 683 -22.03 15.13 -0.87
C LEU A 683 -21.24 14.17 -1.75
N LEU A 684 -21.93 13.23 -2.40
CA LEU A 684 -21.35 12.20 -3.26
C LEU A 684 -21.28 12.59 -4.74
N GLU A 685 -22.02 13.62 -5.16
CA GLU A 685 -22.15 14.00 -6.58
C GLU A 685 -21.02 14.90 -7.09
N GLY A 686 -20.16 15.42 -6.20
CA GLY A 686 -19.00 16.23 -6.58
C GLY A 686 -19.36 17.66 -7.04
N GLY A 687 -20.51 18.17 -6.61
CA GLY A 687 -20.92 19.57 -6.82
C GLY A 687 -20.06 20.52 -5.99
N THR A 688 -19.25 21.31 -6.63
CA THR A 688 -18.42 22.37 -6.02
C THR A 688 -19.32 23.51 -5.55
N ALA A 689 -19.43 23.68 -4.24
CA ALA A 689 -19.64 25.02 -3.69
C ALA A 689 -18.30 25.76 -3.81
N ASP A 690 -18.27 26.77 -4.66
CA ASP A 690 -17.21 27.77 -4.86
C ASP A 690 -15.87 27.33 -5.48
N GLY A 691 -15.72 27.70 -6.74
CA GLY A 691 -14.57 28.18 -7.48
C GLY A 691 -13.15 27.70 -7.13
N GLU A 692 -12.65 26.73 -7.87
CA GLU A 692 -11.30 26.80 -8.45
C GLU A 692 -11.12 25.72 -9.54
N GLU A 693 -10.52 26.16 -10.62
CA GLU A 693 -10.29 25.43 -11.88
C GLU A 693 -9.37 24.22 -11.70
N GLY A 694 -9.63 23.16 -12.46
CA GLY A 694 -8.55 22.21 -12.76
C GLY A 694 -8.99 20.83 -13.22
N ALA A 695 -9.11 20.66 -14.53
CA ALA A 695 -8.83 19.51 -15.39
C ALA A 695 -9.87 18.40 -15.61
N PRO A 696 -9.90 17.81 -16.83
CA PRO A 696 -11.06 17.20 -17.45
C PRO A 696 -11.06 15.67 -17.43
N GLY A 697 -12.23 15.09 -17.38
CA GLY A 697 -12.42 13.65 -17.62
C GLY A 697 -13.89 13.30 -17.86
N ALA A 698 -14.16 12.95 -19.06
CA ALA A 698 -15.41 12.52 -19.69
C ALA A 698 -16.34 11.66 -18.84
N GLY A 699 -17.65 11.95 -18.93
CA GLY A 699 -18.72 11.05 -18.48
C GLY A 699 -20.08 11.63 -18.85
N THR A 700 -20.70 11.00 -19.79
CA THR A 700 -22.04 11.17 -20.36
C THR A 700 -23.15 11.06 -19.30
N GLY A 701 -24.22 11.86 -19.43
CA GLY A 701 -25.53 11.55 -18.86
C GLY A 701 -26.40 12.76 -18.52
N GLU A 702 -27.29 13.10 -19.39
CA GLU A 702 -28.66 13.64 -19.32
C GLU A 702 -29.08 14.74 -18.32
N ALA A 703 -29.51 15.80 -18.96
CA ALA A 703 -30.72 16.65 -18.82
C ALA A 703 -31.22 17.08 -17.43
N GLY A 704 -31.09 18.37 -17.16
CA GLY A 704 -31.84 19.12 -16.15
C GLY A 704 -31.33 20.55 -16.04
N GLY A 705 -31.93 21.50 -16.77
CA GLY A 705 -31.45 22.82 -17.02
C GLY A 705 -31.22 23.72 -15.79
N GLU A 706 -30.02 24.25 -15.73
CA GLU A 706 -29.78 25.65 -15.38
C GLU A 706 -28.89 26.20 -16.48
N SER A 707 -29.40 27.21 -17.22
CA SER A 707 -28.63 27.85 -18.30
C SER A 707 -27.43 28.57 -17.68
N ASP A 708 -26.24 28.30 -18.23
CA ASP A 708 -25.00 29.01 -17.85
C ASP A 708 -25.26 30.52 -17.85
N PRO A 709 -24.95 31.29 -16.79
CA PRO A 709 -25.21 32.71 -16.72
C PRO A 709 -24.58 33.52 -17.86
N LEU A 710 -23.65 32.94 -18.61
CA LEU A 710 -23.05 33.54 -19.80
C LEU A 710 -23.71 33.11 -21.12
N TYR A 711 -24.77 32.31 -21.05
CA TYR A 711 -25.44 31.78 -22.25
C TYR A 711 -26.00 32.89 -23.13
N ASP A 712 -26.74 33.84 -22.56
CA ASP A 712 -27.33 34.96 -23.29
C ASP A 712 -26.27 35.88 -23.92
N GLN A 713 -25.18 36.13 -23.23
CA GLN A 713 -24.05 36.88 -23.77
C GLN A 713 -23.34 36.14 -24.90
N ALA A 714 -23.23 34.80 -24.79
CA ALA A 714 -22.66 33.98 -25.85
C ALA A 714 -23.54 33.95 -27.09
N VAL A 715 -24.87 33.90 -26.91
CA VAL A 715 -25.87 33.98 -28.00
C VAL A 715 -25.76 35.37 -28.71
N GLU A 716 -25.67 36.45 -27.95
CA GLU A 716 -25.52 37.81 -28.51
C GLU A 716 -24.25 37.93 -29.38
N ILE A 717 -23.11 37.41 -28.89
CA ILE A 717 -21.85 37.41 -29.63
C ILE A 717 -21.94 36.61 -30.91
N VAL A 718 -22.52 35.38 -30.86
CA VAL A 718 -22.67 34.51 -32.01
C VAL A 718 -23.59 35.13 -33.08
N VAL A 719 -24.71 35.71 -32.66
CA VAL A 719 -25.67 36.36 -33.55
C VAL A 719 -25.09 37.64 -34.16
N LYS A 720 -24.40 38.49 -33.37
CA LYS A 720 -23.77 39.73 -33.80
C LYS A 720 -22.65 39.49 -34.82
N HIS A 721 -21.80 38.52 -34.60
CA HIS A 721 -20.67 38.22 -35.50
C HIS A 721 -21.01 37.26 -36.62
N ARG A 722 -22.24 36.73 -36.66
CA ARG A 722 -22.71 35.78 -37.66
C ARG A 722 -21.78 34.57 -37.85
N ARG A 723 -21.18 34.12 -36.75
CA ARG A 723 -20.26 33.02 -36.77
C ARG A 723 -20.34 32.20 -35.47
N ALA A 724 -20.78 30.96 -35.59
CA ALA A 724 -20.88 30.00 -34.48
C ALA A 724 -19.58 29.20 -34.35
N SER A 725 -18.57 29.79 -33.71
CA SER A 725 -17.30 29.08 -33.47
C SER A 725 -16.85 29.17 -32.00
N ILE A 726 -16.35 28.09 -31.49
CA ILE A 726 -15.84 27.96 -30.10
C ILE A 726 -14.80 29.08 -29.83
N SER A 727 -13.87 29.28 -30.77
CA SER A 727 -12.81 30.28 -30.65
C SER A 727 -13.32 31.72 -30.57
N LEU A 728 -14.46 32.04 -31.19
CA LEU A 728 -15.09 33.36 -31.11
C LEU A 728 -15.64 33.61 -29.72
N VAL A 729 -16.45 32.66 -29.19
CA VAL A 729 -17.07 32.73 -27.87
C VAL A 729 -15.98 32.78 -26.79
N GLN A 730 -14.97 31.94 -26.91
CA GLN A 730 -13.81 31.91 -26.02
C GLN A 730 -13.10 33.26 -25.89
N ARG A 731 -12.82 33.87 -27.03
CA ARG A 731 -12.08 35.16 -27.10
C ARG A 731 -12.88 36.32 -26.54
N HIS A 732 -14.16 36.38 -26.84
CA HIS A 732 -15.02 37.49 -26.40
C HIS A 732 -15.41 37.38 -24.93
N LEU A 733 -15.76 36.21 -24.44
CA LEU A 733 -16.16 36.00 -23.04
C LEU A 733 -14.97 35.65 -22.12
N ARG A 734 -13.74 35.46 -22.66
CA ARG A 734 -12.53 35.10 -21.94
C ARG A 734 -12.72 33.82 -21.06
N ILE A 735 -13.39 32.83 -21.61
CA ILE A 735 -13.71 31.57 -20.94
C ILE A 735 -12.89 30.41 -21.54
N GLY A 736 -12.81 29.29 -20.81
CA GLY A 736 -12.11 28.08 -21.28
C GLY A 736 -12.83 27.40 -22.44
N TYR A 737 -12.07 26.61 -23.24
CA TYR A 737 -12.55 25.91 -24.44
C TYR A 737 -13.81 25.07 -24.17
N ASN A 738 -13.79 24.27 -23.07
CA ASN A 738 -14.89 23.37 -22.72
C ASN A 738 -16.20 24.11 -22.38
N ARG A 739 -16.10 25.28 -21.73
CA ARG A 739 -17.26 26.10 -21.41
C ARG A 739 -17.86 26.73 -22.66
N ALA A 740 -16.99 27.25 -23.55
CA ALA A 740 -17.41 27.80 -24.85
C ALA A 740 -18.05 26.71 -25.76
N ALA A 741 -17.52 25.48 -25.70
CA ALA A 741 -18.10 24.34 -26.44
C ALA A 741 -19.50 23.99 -25.94
N ARG A 742 -19.69 23.90 -24.59
CA ARG A 742 -21.01 23.63 -23.99
C ARG A 742 -22.05 24.72 -24.33
N LEU A 743 -21.65 25.96 -24.32
CA LEU A 743 -22.55 27.06 -24.70
C LEU A 743 -23.02 26.94 -26.14
N LEU A 744 -22.13 26.53 -27.06
CA LEU A 744 -22.49 26.31 -28.45
C LEU A 744 -23.31 25.03 -28.64
N GLU A 745 -23.10 23.99 -27.85
CA GLU A 745 -23.93 22.79 -27.80
C GLU A 745 -25.34 23.08 -27.29
N GLN A 746 -25.47 23.92 -26.26
CA GLN A 746 -26.77 24.41 -25.78
C GLN A 746 -27.47 25.25 -26.84
N MET A 747 -26.76 26.07 -27.62
CA MET A 747 -27.32 26.82 -28.76
C MET A 747 -27.78 25.89 -29.89
N GLU A 748 -27.08 24.77 -30.10
CA GLU A 748 -27.49 23.72 -31.02
C GLU A 748 -28.76 23.00 -30.56
N GLN A 749 -28.84 22.63 -29.28
CA GLN A 749 -30.03 22.02 -28.66
C GLN A 749 -31.25 22.94 -28.66
N SER A 750 -31.01 24.25 -28.49
CA SER A 750 -32.07 25.26 -28.55
C SER A 750 -32.42 25.70 -29.98
N GLY A 751 -31.78 25.12 -31.01
CA GLY A 751 -32.07 25.38 -32.40
C GLY A 751 -31.59 26.75 -32.92
N LEU A 752 -30.69 27.40 -32.23
CA LEU A 752 -30.10 28.67 -32.64
C LEU A 752 -28.97 28.49 -33.69
N VAL A 753 -28.28 27.36 -33.61
CA VAL A 753 -27.23 26.98 -34.55
C VAL A 753 -27.42 25.53 -35.04
N SER A 754 -26.94 25.23 -36.25
CA SER A 754 -27.00 23.87 -36.80
C SER A 754 -26.03 22.91 -36.11
N ALA A 755 -26.24 21.61 -36.27
CA ALA A 755 -25.28 20.59 -35.95
C ALA A 755 -23.94 20.83 -36.64
N MET A 756 -22.85 20.43 -36.01
CA MET A 756 -21.49 20.62 -36.53
C MET A 756 -21.34 19.82 -37.84
N SER A 757 -21.00 20.51 -38.93
CA SER A 757 -20.73 19.89 -40.23
C SER A 757 -19.41 19.12 -40.21
N SER A 758 -19.21 18.22 -41.18
CA SER A 758 -17.95 17.48 -41.37
C SER A 758 -16.71 18.38 -41.55
N SER A 759 -16.92 19.65 -41.85
CA SER A 759 -15.86 20.69 -41.99
C SER A 759 -15.60 21.46 -40.66
N GLY A 760 -16.28 21.10 -39.54
CA GLY A 760 -16.13 21.75 -38.24
C GLY A 760 -16.86 23.10 -38.09
N ASN A 761 -17.70 23.49 -39.05
CA ASN A 761 -18.49 24.73 -38.99
C ASN A 761 -19.95 24.48 -38.62
N ARG A 762 -20.57 25.43 -37.90
CA ARG A 762 -21.99 25.47 -37.57
C ARG A 762 -22.63 26.67 -38.24
N GLU A 763 -23.82 26.54 -38.78
CA GLU A 763 -24.60 27.60 -39.39
C GLU A 763 -25.60 28.17 -38.38
N ILE A 764 -25.87 29.49 -38.47
CA ILE A 764 -26.82 30.20 -37.59
C ILE A 764 -28.19 30.12 -38.24
N LEU A 765 -29.16 29.53 -37.54
CA LEU A 765 -30.49 29.28 -38.03
C LEU A 765 -31.48 30.45 -37.75
N VAL A 766 -31.08 31.45 -36.96
CA VAL A 766 -31.88 32.59 -36.58
C VAL A 766 -31.69 33.77 -37.57
N PRO A 767 -32.80 34.39 -38.05
CA PRO A 767 -32.71 35.59 -38.95
C PRO A 767 -32.01 36.76 -38.27
N ALA A 768 -31.40 37.65 -39.08
CA ALA A 768 -30.73 38.83 -38.57
C ALA A 768 -31.77 39.75 -37.92
N ARG A 769 -31.61 40.10 -36.63
CA ARG A 769 -32.26 41.26 -36.05
C ARG A 769 -31.41 42.47 -36.43
N ASP A 770 -32.00 43.39 -37.20
CA ASP A 770 -31.42 44.74 -37.36
C ASP A 770 -31.49 45.43 -35.99
N VAL A 771 -30.32 45.66 -35.41
CA VAL A 771 -30.18 46.43 -34.19
C VAL A 771 -29.96 47.87 -34.67
N GLU A 772 -31.00 48.71 -34.51
CA GLU A 772 -30.83 50.17 -34.54
C GLU A 772 -29.91 50.67 -33.45
#